data_ae544926f58aa4f532777e562ce1c23d
#
_entry.id   ae544926f58aa4f532777e562ce1c23d
#
_cell.length_a   1.000
_cell.length_b   1.000
_cell.length_c   1.000
_cell.angle_alpha   90.00
_cell.angle_beta   90.00
_cell.angle_gamma   90.00
#
_symmetry.space_group_name_H-M   'P 1'
#
loop_
_entity.id
_entity.type
_entity.pdbx_description
1 polymer ?
#
loop_
_entity_poly.entity_id
_entity_poly.type
_entity_poly.pdbx_seq_one_letter_code
_entity_poly.pdbx_strand_id
1 'polypeptide(L)'
;MKVHQKVVSKSKGSDSRSSVPHFDTNASAIKENIIHHLLSFQGRDPERSGAPDICRALSYTMRDILVEKWIETQKTFYAKRKKRVYYLSLEFLIGRSLMNSVINLGIVEDVKQAVADLGYDLTEICENEEDAALGNGGLGRLAACFMDSIATLKIPAYGYGIRYEYGLFNQQLVNGNQVEMPDSWLRYGSSWTFDRPMPIFPVKFYGHVTSEADKQGNYRAKWVDTTDVMALPCDMLIPGYKNDHVINMRLWTARASRELDLSYFGRGDYIGAVESKVSSETISKVLYPPDHNLAGQELRLKQQYFFVAATFQDIMRRFKKKPKSFDMFPDRVAVQLNDTHPAIAIPELMRLLLDEEGLGWEKAWDISTKTFAYTNHTLMPEALEKWTVELLGKVLPRHLEIIYEINLRFLEQVAQKFPKNVEMQRHFSIIDEGPPKQIRMAHLAIVGSHSVNGVAELHTNLLKTRIFKEFHELYPGKFNSKTNGITPRRWLLQSNPELADLISTNIGFGWITDLDQLRNLEPLADNAGFRQTWREIKTANKRRLAKYINEHTGISVSPDSMFDVQVKRIHEYKRQLLNGLHLIHLYHHILKQGDEGIAPRTVVFAGKAAPTYWRAKLIIKLICEIGEVVNNDPRVNGRLKVVFLPNYNVSQAEIIMPAADLSEQISTAGTEASGTGNMKFSLNGALTIGTLDGANIEIREEVGEENFFLFGMTAEQAEFERLAPSRTPKQVCENSPEITEVIDSIAKGAFSKGDKQLFKPLVDSLLDPNDQYLLMLDLESYLECQRKVGAAFIDADNWTRMAILNVAGMGKFSTDRTIRQYSEEIWGIPVE
;
A
#
# COMPACT_ATOMS: atom_id res chain seq x y z
N MET A 1 22.94 9.47 -52.90
CA MET A 1 24.19 10.02 -52.37
C MET A 1 24.79 9.03 -51.38
N LYS A 2 25.95 8.44 -51.68
CA LYS A 2 26.65 7.48 -50.84
C LYS A 2 27.44 8.27 -49.78
N VAL A 3 27.14 8.03 -48.51
CA VAL A 3 27.93 8.59 -47.39
C VAL A 3 28.95 7.56 -46.97
N HIS A 4 30.21 7.93 -47.07
CA HIS A 4 31.37 7.11 -46.70
C HIS A 4 31.39 6.82 -45.19
N GLN A 5 31.37 5.52 -44.85
CA GLN A 5 31.80 5.06 -43.55
C GLN A 5 33.33 5.20 -43.41
N LYS A 6 33.79 6.07 -42.53
CA LYS A 6 35.16 6.07 -42.05
C LYS A 6 35.34 4.98 -41.00
N VAL A 7 36.12 3.97 -41.35
CA VAL A 7 36.64 2.96 -40.42
C VAL A 7 37.67 3.67 -39.52
N VAL A 8 37.34 3.83 -38.24
CA VAL A 8 38.30 4.27 -37.23
C VAL A 8 39.02 3.05 -36.70
N SER A 9 40.36 2.98 -36.97
CA SER A 9 41.26 1.94 -36.47
C SER A 9 41.28 1.96 -34.96
N LYS A 10 41.07 0.79 -34.32
CA LYS A 10 41.27 0.57 -32.89
C LYS A 10 42.75 0.65 -32.55
N SER A 11 43.17 1.80 -31.97
CA SER A 11 44.41 1.84 -31.22
C SER A 11 44.20 1.10 -29.88
N LYS A 12 45.11 0.15 -29.59
CA LYS A 12 45.27 -0.44 -28.25
C LYS A 12 45.87 0.65 -27.35
N GLY A 13 44.99 1.39 -26.65
CA GLY A 13 45.35 2.36 -25.63
C GLY A 13 44.67 1.95 -24.33
N SER A 14 45.44 1.91 -23.29
CA SER A 14 45.17 1.65 -21.86
C SER A 14 43.73 1.90 -21.41
N ASP A 15 43.23 0.97 -20.60
CA ASP A 15 41.99 1.02 -19.84
C ASP A 15 41.91 2.24 -18.88
N SER A 16 41.67 3.43 -19.42
CA SER A 16 41.33 4.62 -18.65
C SER A 16 39.88 5.03 -18.87
N ARG A 17 38.96 4.07 -19.06
CA ARG A 17 37.52 4.33 -18.98
C ARG A 17 37.10 4.33 -17.54
N SER A 18 37.31 5.51 -16.93
CA SER A 18 36.61 6.08 -15.79
C SER A 18 36.23 5.10 -14.66
N SER A 19 37.01 5.13 -13.59
CA SER A 19 36.42 4.95 -12.26
C SER A 19 35.15 5.81 -12.19
N VAL A 20 34.02 5.19 -11.76
CA VAL A 20 32.83 5.96 -11.40
C VAL A 20 33.29 6.95 -10.33
N PRO A 21 32.97 8.27 -10.43
CA PRO A 21 33.35 9.22 -9.39
C PRO A 21 32.89 8.67 -8.04
N HIS A 22 33.78 8.61 -7.07
CA HIS A 22 33.42 8.23 -5.72
C HIS A 22 32.92 9.47 -4.99
N PHE A 23 31.72 9.38 -4.41
CA PHE A 23 31.16 10.45 -3.59
C PHE A 23 31.51 10.19 -2.12
N ASP A 24 32.38 11.03 -1.56
CA ASP A 24 32.65 11.01 -0.12
C ASP A 24 31.39 11.37 0.67
N THR A 25 31.17 10.63 1.75
CA THR A 25 29.95 10.75 2.59
C THR A 25 30.19 11.41 3.93
N ASN A 26 31.36 12.06 4.14
CA ASN A 26 31.61 12.88 5.34
C ASN A 26 30.89 14.23 5.27
N ALA A 27 30.70 14.86 6.40
CA ALA A 27 29.93 16.11 6.55
C ALA A 27 30.42 17.25 5.63
N SER A 28 31.74 17.42 5.45
CA SER A 28 32.30 18.46 4.55
C SER A 28 31.95 18.21 3.08
N ALA A 29 32.13 16.99 2.61
CA ALA A 29 31.82 16.62 1.23
C ALA A 29 30.31 16.73 0.95
N ILE A 30 29.47 16.32 1.88
CA ILE A 30 28.00 16.48 1.77
C ILE A 30 27.64 17.95 1.67
N LYS A 31 28.19 18.82 2.53
CA LYS A 31 27.97 20.27 2.49
C LYS A 31 28.39 20.88 1.14
N GLU A 32 29.58 20.53 0.64
CA GLU A 32 30.09 21.01 -0.65
C GLU A 32 29.18 20.58 -1.81
N ASN A 33 28.66 19.35 -1.80
CA ASN A 33 27.72 18.86 -2.79
C ASN A 33 26.35 19.55 -2.70
N ILE A 34 25.85 19.86 -1.50
CA ILE A 34 24.64 20.69 -1.33
C ILE A 34 24.84 22.06 -1.98
N ILE A 35 25.96 22.73 -1.69
CA ILE A 35 26.29 24.04 -2.28
C ILE A 35 26.42 23.91 -3.81
N HIS A 36 27.06 22.86 -4.31
CA HIS A 36 27.18 22.59 -5.75
C HIS A 36 25.80 22.48 -6.41
N HIS A 37 24.88 21.73 -5.83
CA HIS A 37 23.52 21.57 -6.36
C HIS A 37 22.68 22.85 -6.28
N LEU A 38 22.86 23.69 -5.26
CA LEU A 38 22.24 25.01 -5.20
C LEU A 38 22.69 25.87 -6.37
N LEU A 39 24.02 26.01 -6.57
CA LEU A 39 24.59 26.85 -7.60
C LEU A 39 24.34 26.35 -9.02
N SER A 40 24.73 25.09 -9.31
CA SER A 40 24.78 24.56 -10.66
C SER A 40 23.46 23.97 -11.16
N PHE A 41 22.64 23.41 -10.30
CA PHE A 41 21.40 22.74 -10.69
C PHE A 41 20.15 23.57 -10.45
N GLN A 42 20.12 24.33 -9.33
CA GLN A 42 18.98 25.18 -8.99
C GLN A 42 19.18 26.66 -9.38
N GLY A 43 20.42 27.07 -9.67
CA GLY A 43 20.76 28.49 -9.98
C GLY A 43 20.46 29.42 -8.79
N ARG A 44 20.70 28.95 -7.56
CA ARG A 44 20.44 29.64 -6.31
C ARG A 44 21.74 30.08 -5.63
N ASP A 45 21.72 31.27 -5.07
CA ASP A 45 22.77 31.75 -4.18
C ASP A 45 22.64 31.03 -2.80
N PRO A 46 23.66 30.30 -2.33
CA PRO A 46 23.61 29.60 -1.05
C PRO A 46 23.29 30.51 0.15
N GLU A 47 23.73 31.78 0.13
CA GLU A 47 23.47 32.73 1.22
C GLU A 47 22.00 33.21 1.27
N ARG A 48 21.25 33.00 0.17
CA ARG A 48 19.84 33.39 0.02
C ARG A 48 18.88 32.24 -0.13
N SER A 49 19.39 31.01 -0.02
CA SER A 49 18.58 29.79 -0.16
C SER A 49 17.79 29.52 1.11
N GLY A 50 16.53 29.14 0.99
CA GLY A 50 15.69 28.73 2.10
C GLY A 50 15.66 27.21 2.30
N ALA A 51 14.98 26.74 3.36
CA ALA A 51 14.81 25.33 3.69
C ALA A 51 14.32 24.45 2.50
N PRO A 52 13.37 24.88 1.65
CA PRO A 52 12.96 24.08 0.47
C PRO A 52 14.09 23.90 -0.55
N ASP A 53 14.95 24.93 -0.75
CA ASP A 53 16.07 24.86 -1.69
C ASP A 53 17.14 23.89 -1.17
N ILE A 54 17.44 23.96 0.15
CA ILE A 54 18.38 23.05 0.83
C ILE A 54 17.85 21.60 0.79
N CYS A 55 16.56 21.37 1.08
CA CYS A 55 15.93 20.04 0.99
C CYS A 55 16.13 19.43 -0.39
N ARG A 56 15.89 20.20 -1.44
CA ARG A 56 16.07 19.74 -2.83
C ARG A 56 17.53 19.46 -3.17
N ALA A 57 18.45 20.31 -2.74
CA ALA A 57 19.89 20.14 -2.97
C ALA A 57 20.43 18.91 -2.23
N LEU A 58 20.03 18.72 -0.97
CA LEU A 58 20.37 17.53 -0.19
C LEU A 58 19.79 16.24 -0.82
N SER A 59 18.55 16.28 -1.31
CA SER A 59 17.95 15.15 -2.02
C SER A 59 18.73 14.75 -3.28
N TYR A 60 19.23 15.74 -4.04
CA TYR A 60 20.11 15.48 -5.18
C TYR A 60 21.47 14.90 -4.75
N THR A 61 22.05 15.41 -3.66
CA THR A 61 23.30 14.87 -3.09
C THR A 61 23.14 13.40 -2.70
N MET A 62 22.06 13.06 -2.01
CA MET A 62 21.75 11.66 -1.66
C MET A 62 21.54 10.81 -2.91
N ARG A 63 20.82 11.32 -3.89
CA ARG A 63 20.60 10.62 -5.16
C ARG A 63 21.88 10.30 -5.91
N ASP A 64 22.86 11.18 -5.93
CA ASP A 64 24.13 10.95 -6.59
C ASP A 64 24.91 9.79 -5.95
N ILE A 65 24.93 9.71 -4.61
CA ILE A 65 25.49 8.58 -3.86
C ILE A 65 24.75 7.29 -4.21
N LEU A 66 23.41 7.33 -4.27
CA LEU A 66 22.59 6.16 -4.62
C LEU A 66 22.85 5.68 -6.05
N VAL A 67 23.07 6.60 -7.00
CA VAL A 67 23.39 6.26 -8.41
C VAL A 67 24.70 5.51 -8.54
N GLU A 68 25.74 5.95 -7.82
CA GLU A 68 27.03 5.25 -7.78
C GLU A 68 26.83 3.78 -7.35
N LYS A 69 26.21 3.57 -6.20
CA LYS A 69 25.95 2.23 -5.64
C LYS A 69 25.02 1.40 -6.54
N TRP A 70 24.03 2.01 -7.15
CA TRP A 70 23.13 1.34 -8.08
C TRP A 70 23.83 0.84 -9.33
N ILE A 71 24.76 1.62 -9.91
CA ILE A 71 25.55 1.21 -11.07
C ILE A 71 26.37 -0.04 -10.73
N GLU A 72 27.02 -0.09 -9.56
CA GLU A 72 27.80 -1.26 -9.12
C GLU A 72 26.90 -2.48 -8.86
N THR A 73 25.73 -2.28 -8.23
CA THR A 73 24.71 -3.33 -8.05
C THR A 73 24.30 -3.91 -9.41
N GLN A 74 24.02 -3.06 -10.42
CA GLN A 74 23.64 -3.53 -11.75
C GLN A 74 24.78 -4.30 -12.45
N LYS A 75 26.03 -3.83 -12.36
CA LYS A 75 27.20 -4.55 -12.90
C LYS A 75 27.30 -5.96 -12.30
N THR A 76 27.11 -6.08 -10.98
CA THR A 76 27.13 -7.37 -10.27
C THR A 76 26.04 -8.32 -10.76
N PHE A 77 24.80 -7.82 -10.92
CA PHE A 77 23.68 -8.63 -11.43
C PHE A 77 23.91 -9.12 -12.86
N TYR A 78 24.48 -8.29 -13.73
CA TYR A 78 24.78 -8.69 -15.10
C TYR A 78 25.94 -9.69 -15.17
N ALA A 79 26.97 -9.52 -14.33
CA ALA A 79 28.12 -10.43 -14.28
C ALA A 79 27.74 -11.82 -13.73
N LYS A 80 27.04 -11.87 -12.60
CA LYS A 80 26.65 -13.12 -11.93
C LYS A 80 25.43 -13.80 -12.56
N ARG A 81 24.74 -13.17 -13.52
CA ARG A 81 23.53 -13.69 -14.17
C ARG A 81 22.47 -14.18 -13.17
N LYS A 82 22.31 -13.49 -12.06
CA LYS A 82 21.32 -13.86 -11.03
C LYS A 82 19.89 -13.85 -11.60
N LYS A 83 19.01 -14.73 -11.12
CA LYS A 83 17.55 -14.65 -11.33
C LYS A 83 17.05 -13.33 -10.76
N ARG A 84 16.09 -12.69 -11.40
CA ARG A 84 15.53 -11.40 -10.96
C ARG A 84 14.06 -11.50 -10.67
N VAL A 85 13.66 -10.84 -9.59
CA VAL A 85 12.25 -10.63 -9.27
C VAL A 85 11.78 -9.33 -9.92
N TYR A 86 10.59 -9.39 -10.49
CA TYR A 86 9.84 -8.24 -11.00
C TYR A 86 8.54 -8.14 -10.20
N TYR A 87 8.50 -7.18 -9.28
CA TYR A 87 7.36 -6.95 -8.41
C TYR A 87 6.42 -5.94 -9.07
N LEU A 88 5.27 -6.41 -9.56
CA LEU A 88 4.29 -5.62 -10.29
C LEU A 88 3.20 -5.13 -9.34
N SER A 89 3.11 -3.82 -9.16
CA SER A 89 2.08 -3.21 -8.31
C SER A 89 1.51 -1.96 -8.94
N LEU A 90 0.18 -1.81 -8.88
CA LEU A 90 -0.49 -0.59 -9.31
C LEU A 90 -0.25 0.57 -8.32
N GLU A 91 0.17 0.25 -7.09
CA GLU A 91 0.39 1.18 -6.01
C GLU A 91 1.78 1.02 -5.37
N PHE A 92 2.43 2.16 -5.07
CA PHE A 92 3.59 2.25 -4.20
C PHE A 92 3.46 3.49 -3.31
N LEU A 93 3.00 3.32 -2.07
CA LEU A 93 2.83 4.42 -1.13
C LEU A 93 4.15 4.70 -0.40
N ILE A 94 5.05 5.41 -1.08
CA ILE A 94 6.44 5.61 -0.67
C ILE A 94 6.54 6.57 0.53
N GLY A 95 5.80 7.68 0.52
CA GLY A 95 6.02 8.78 1.45
C GLY A 95 7.29 9.56 1.13
N ARG A 96 7.91 10.17 2.13
CA ARG A 96 9.19 10.88 2.02
C ARG A 96 10.35 9.91 1.89
N SER A 97 11.34 10.23 1.06
CA SER A 97 12.49 9.38 0.74
C SER A 97 13.80 9.86 1.36
N LEU A 98 13.92 11.16 1.71
CA LEU A 98 15.17 11.77 2.16
C LEU A 98 15.71 11.10 3.43
N MET A 99 14.98 11.17 4.53
CA MET A 99 15.45 10.59 5.80
C MET A 99 15.63 9.06 5.69
N ASN A 100 14.73 8.37 4.99
CA ASN A 100 14.88 6.93 4.75
C ASN A 100 16.18 6.59 4.00
N SER A 101 16.54 7.39 2.99
CA SER A 101 17.80 7.23 2.26
C SER A 101 19.03 7.50 3.14
N VAL A 102 19.00 8.56 3.94
CA VAL A 102 20.08 8.92 4.88
C VAL A 102 20.31 7.81 5.91
N ILE A 103 19.22 7.26 6.48
CA ILE A 103 19.28 6.15 7.45
C ILE A 103 19.84 4.90 6.79
N ASN A 104 19.33 4.52 5.61
CA ASN A 104 19.77 3.32 4.92
C ASN A 104 21.22 3.40 4.43
N LEU A 105 21.69 4.59 4.07
CA LEU A 105 23.11 4.84 3.77
C LEU A 105 24.01 4.81 5.03
N GLY A 106 23.44 4.97 6.22
CA GLY A 106 24.18 4.96 7.48
C GLY A 106 24.95 6.24 7.79
N ILE A 107 24.52 7.39 7.22
CA ILE A 107 25.25 8.69 7.27
C ILE A 107 24.45 9.79 7.98
N VAL A 108 23.60 9.42 8.93
CA VAL A 108 22.70 10.37 9.61
C VAL A 108 23.47 11.50 10.29
N GLU A 109 24.54 11.18 11.02
CA GLU A 109 25.32 12.19 11.76
C GLU A 109 26.09 13.14 10.84
N ASP A 110 26.66 12.61 9.73
CA ASP A 110 27.34 13.43 8.75
C ASP A 110 26.38 14.40 8.03
N VAL A 111 25.19 13.94 7.68
CA VAL A 111 24.15 14.79 7.06
C VAL A 111 23.66 15.84 8.05
N LYS A 112 23.42 15.45 9.30
CA LYS A 112 23.00 16.38 10.36
C LYS A 112 24.04 17.50 10.57
N GLN A 113 25.32 17.14 10.64
CA GLN A 113 26.41 18.11 10.76
C GLN A 113 26.51 19.02 9.51
N ALA A 114 26.43 18.46 8.30
CA ALA A 114 26.50 19.21 7.06
C ALA A 114 25.38 20.26 6.94
N VAL A 115 24.16 19.88 7.36
CA VAL A 115 22.98 20.76 7.36
C VAL A 115 23.10 21.83 8.47
N ALA A 116 23.58 21.44 9.67
CA ALA A 116 23.84 22.39 10.76
C ALA A 116 24.91 23.43 10.38
N ASP A 117 25.96 23.03 9.67
CA ASP A 117 26.99 23.93 9.14
C ASP A 117 26.48 24.92 8.08
N LEU A 118 25.28 24.68 7.54
CA LEU A 118 24.55 25.60 6.66
C LEU A 118 23.53 26.45 7.43
N GLY A 119 23.39 26.25 8.75
CA GLY A 119 22.49 27.02 9.62
C GLY A 119 21.07 26.49 9.70
N TYR A 120 20.81 25.20 9.35
CA TYR A 120 19.50 24.58 9.38
C TYR A 120 19.45 23.38 10.31
N ASP A 121 18.23 22.98 10.73
CA ASP A 121 17.95 21.70 11.37
C ASP A 121 17.53 20.65 10.33
N LEU A 122 18.03 19.42 10.45
CA LEU A 122 17.73 18.34 9.51
C LEU A 122 16.24 17.96 9.51
N THR A 123 15.59 18.03 10.67
CA THR A 123 14.15 17.71 10.77
C THR A 123 13.33 18.75 10.01
N GLU A 124 13.66 20.05 10.19
CA GLU A 124 13.03 21.15 9.43
C GLU A 124 13.22 20.97 7.91
N ILE A 125 14.43 20.60 7.48
CA ILE A 125 14.68 20.33 6.06
C ILE A 125 13.84 19.18 5.54
N CYS A 126 13.74 18.06 6.27
CA CYS A 126 12.95 16.90 5.86
C CYS A 126 11.45 17.19 5.79
N GLU A 127 10.92 18.14 6.56
CA GLU A 127 9.51 18.54 6.52
C GLU A 127 9.11 19.23 5.20
N ASN A 128 10.09 19.75 4.45
CA ASN A 128 9.86 20.35 3.13
C ASN A 128 9.77 19.35 1.97
N GLU A 129 9.97 18.05 2.22
CA GLU A 129 9.78 17.02 1.20
C GLU A 129 8.30 16.63 1.11
N GLU A 130 7.75 16.65 -0.11
CA GLU A 130 6.40 16.16 -0.39
C GLU A 130 6.31 14.63 -0.33
N ASP A 131 5.23 14.08 0.22
CA ASP A 131 4.97 12.64 0.18
C ASP A 131 4.74 12.16 -1.25
N ALA A 132 5.51 11.19 -1.72
CA ALA A 132 5.21 10.50 -2.97
C ALA A 132 4.01 9.56 -2.77
N ALA A 133 2.81 10.09 -2.97
CA ALA A 133 1.54 9.44 -2.69
C ALA A 133 1.05 8.61 -3.90
N LEU A 134 1.88 7.68 -4.37
CA LEU A 134 1.58 6.77 -5.50
C LEU A 134 0.80 5.53 -5.06
N GLY A 135 -0.01 5.64 -4.03
CA GLY A 135 -0.82 4.57 -3.46
C GLY A 135 -1.95 5.11 -2.58
N ASN A 136 -2.84 4.21 -2.18
CA ASN A 136 -4.04 4.57 -1.42
C ASN A 136 -3.96 4.17 0.06
N GLY A 137 -3.39 2.98 0.36
CA GLY A 137 -3.41 2.46 1.73
C GLY A 137 -2.47 1.29 1.95
N GLY A 138 -2.98 0.23 2.61
CA GLY A 138 -2.19 -0.92 3.06
C GLY A 138 -1.41 -1.63 1.95
N LEU A 139 -2.06 -1.88 0.81
CA LEU A 139 -1.45 -2.56 -0.34
C LEU A 139 -0.24 -1.77 -0.89
N GLY A 140 -0.41 -0.47 -1.14
CA GLY A 140 0.67 0.39 -1.64
C GLY A 140 1.79 0.59 -0.62
N ARG A 141 1.47 0.69 0.68
CA ARG A 141 2.50 0.81 1.72
C ARG A 141 3.26 -0.51 1.93
N LEU A 142 2.58 -1.66 1.82
CA LEU A 142 3.24 -2.96 1.85
C LEU A 142 4.25 -3.09 0.70
N ALA A 143 3.85 -2.74 -0.52
CA ALA A 143 4.75 -2.73 -1.67
C ALA A 143 6.00 -1.87 -1.43
N ALA A 144 5.84 -0.68 -0.83
CA ALA A 144 6.96 0.19 -0.46
C ALA A 144 7.86 -0.43 0.62
N CYS A 145 7.30 -1.09 1.66
CA CYS A 145 8.06 -1.83 2.67
C CYS A 145 8.81 -3.03 2.06
N PHE A 146 8.19 -3.72 1.10
CA PHE A 146 8.82 -4.83 0.40
C PHE A 146 10.04 -4.39 -0.40
N MET A 147 9.98 -3.23 -1.09
CA MET A 147 11.13 -2.70 -1.82
C MET A 147 12.31 -2.42 -0.88
N ASP A 148 12.07 -1.83 0.30
CA ASP A 148 13.09 -1.60 1.33
C ASP A 148 13.74 -2.92 1.80
N SER A 149 12.93 -3.92 2.12
CA SER A 149 13.42 -5.24 2.55
C SER A 149 14.14 -6.02 1.45
N ILE A 150 13.64 -5.98 0.21
CA ILE A 150 14.31 -6.58 -0.95
C ILE A 150 15.71 -5.98 -1.15
N ALA A 151 15.85 -4.65 -1.01
CA ALA A 151 17.13 -3.98 -1.09
C ALA A 151 18.03 -4.35 0.09
N THR A 152 17.50 -4.40 1.31
CA THR A 152 18.24 -4.75 2.54
C THR A 152 18.75 -6.20 2.50
N LEU A 153 17.95 -7.12 1.98
CA LEU A 153 18.31 -8.55 1.81
C LEU A 153 19.12 -8.82 0.53
N LYS A 154 19.54 -7.80 -0.20
CA LYS A 154 20.37 -7.89 -1.43
C LYS A 154 19.77 -8.76 -2.53
N ILE A 155 18.44 -8.85 -2.61
CA ILE A 155 17.76 -9.65 -3.63
C ILE A 155 17.75 -8.88 -4.96
N PRO A 156 18.12 -9.52 -6.10
CA PRO A 156 18.05 -8.90 -7.41
C PRO A 156 16.62 -8.66 -7.85
N ALA A 157 16.16 -7.41 -7.82
CA ALA A 157 14.77 -7.08 -8.11
C ALA A 157 14.57 -5.74 -8.84
N TYR A 158 13.37 -5.59 -9.41
CA TYR A 158 12.79 -4.35 -9.90
C TYR A 158 11.35 -4.25 -9.43
N GLY A 159 10.95 -3.09 -8.89
CA GLY A 159 9.55 -2.73 -8.78
C GLY A 159 9.05 -2.10 -10.08
N TYR A 160 7.80 -2.39 -10.47
CA TYR A 160 7.15 -1.77 -11.63
C TYR A 160 5.77 -1.26 -11.27
N GLY A 161 5.45 -0.05 -11.70
CA GLY A 161 4.15 0.60 -11.50
C GLY A 161 3.95 1.79 -12.42
N ILE A 162 3.04 2.69 -12.06
CA ILE A 162 2.75 3.92 -12.79
C ILE A 162 3.24 5.12 -11.96
N ARG A 163 3.87 6.11 -12.59
CA ARG A 163 4.11 7.42 -12.00
C ARG A 163 2.88 8.30 -12.22
N TYR A 164 1.97 8.26 -11.28
CA TYR A 164 0.82 9.14 -11.31
C TYR A 164 1.26 10.61 -11.16
N GLU A 165 0.69 11.48 -11.98
CA GLU A 165 0.98 12.92 -11.94
C GLU A 165 0.42 13.57 -10.67
N TYR A 166 -0.73 13.06 -10.22
CA TYR A 166 -1.38 13.44 -8.96
C TYR A 166 -1.48 12.22 -8.07
N GLY A 167 -1.30 12.41 -6.75
CA GLY A 167 -1.63 11.39 -5.77
C GLY A 167 -3.13 11.05 -5.77
N LEU A 168 -3.59 10.23 -4.82
CA LEU A 168 -5.01 9.84 -4.76
C LEU A 168 -5.92 11.08 -4.72
N PHE A 169 -5.78 11.92 -3.74
CA PHE A 169 -6.30 13.29 -3.58
C PHE A 169 -5.83 13.87 -2.24
N ASN A 170 -5.81 15.19 -2.13
CA ASN A 170 -5.68 15.89 -0.86
C ASN A 170 -7.06 16.04 -0.23
N GLN A 171 -7.24 15.54 1.01
CA GLN A 171 -8.51 15.62 1.72
C GLN A 171 -8.58 16.89 2.56
N GLN A 172 -9.61 17.70 2.32
CA GLN A 172 -10.00 18.80 3.18
C GLN A 172 -11.30 18.48 3.90
N LEU A 173 -11.48 19.07 5.09
CA LEU A 173 -12.74 19.01 5.83
C LEU A 173 -13.40 20.38 5.82
N VAL A 174 -14.52 20.47 5.11
CA VAL A 174 -15.32 21.71 5.05
C VAL A 174 -16.65 21.46 5.76
N ASN A 175 -16.86 22.13 6.88
CA ASN A 175 -18.02 21.90 7.75
C ASN A 175 -18.20 20.40 8.09
N GLY A 176 -17.10 19.71 8.41
CA GLY A 176 -17.07 18.27 8.72
C GLY A 176 -17.26 17.33 7.53
N ASN A 177 -17.43 17.83 6.31
CA ASN A 177 -17.53 17.01 5.10
C ASN A 177 -16.20 16.87 4.41
N GLN A 178 -15.89 15.66 3.90
CA GLN A 178 -14.73 15.44 3.04
C GLN A 178 -14.92 16.14 1.69
N VAL A 179 -13.91 16.95 1.33
CA VAL A 179 -13.76 17.56 0.01
C VAL A 179 -12.42 17.09 -0.57
N GLU A 180 -12.45 16.63 -1.81
CA GLU A 180 -11.28 16.14 -2.52
C GLU A 180 -10.66 17.25 -3.36
N MET A 181 -9.37 17.52 -3.12
CA MET A 181 -8.56 18.44 -3.89
C MET A 181 -7.42 17.69 -4.61
N PRO A 182 -6.92 18.17 -5.76
CA PRO A 182 -5.77 17.55 -6.40
C PRO A 182 -4.56 17.49 -5.47
N ASP A 183 -3.92 16.32 -5.40
CA ASP A 183 -2.64 16.14 -4.72
C ASP A 183 -1.51 16.32 -5.74
N SER A 184 -1.01 17.57 -5.85
CA SER A 184 -0.06 17.98 -6.88
C SER A 184 1.40 17.73 -6.48
N TRP A 185 1.75 16.55 -5.97
CA TRP A 185 3.07 16.20 -5.45
C TRP A 185 4.22 16.39 -6.45
N LEU A 186 3.95 16.36 -7.76
CA LEU A 186 4.93 16.59 -8.84
C LEU A 186 4.97 18.03 -9.35
N ARG A 187 4.23 18.96 -8.74
CA ARG A 187 4.12 20.36 -9.24
C ARG A 187 5.46 21.03 -9.50
N TYR A 188 6.44 20.76 -8.64
CA TYR A 188 7.78 21.34 -8.73
C TYR A 188 8.85 20.32 -9.17
N GLY A 189 8.43 19.21 -9.80
CA GLY A 189 9.27 18.09 -10.14
C GLY A 189 9.57 17.18 -8.96
N SER A 190 10.39 16.14 -9.19
CA SER A 190 10.85 15.22 -8.13
C SER A 190 12.36 15.12 -8.17
N SER A 191 13.00 15.26 -7.02
CA SER A 191 14.45 15.07 -6.88
C SER A 191 14.84 13.58 -6.96
N TRP A 192 13.90 12.69 -6.74
CA TRP A 192 14.14 11.23 -6.57
C TRP A 192 14.00 10.42 -7.84
N THR A 193 13.39 10.99 -8.89
CA THR A 193 13.09 10.26 -10.12
C THR A 193 13.97 10.72 -11.27
N PHE A 194 14.35 9.74 -12.13
CA PHE A 194 15.09 9.98 -13.37
C PHE A 194 14.20 9.62 -14.56
N ASP A 195 13.85 10.59 -15.37
CA ASP A 195 13.24 10.30 -16.67
C ASP A 195 14.27 9.67 -17.60
N ARG A 196 13.91 8.54 -18.20
CA ARG A 196 14.76 7.82 -19.17
C ARG A 196 14.20 8.06 -20.57
N PRO A 197 14.77 8.98 -21.35
CA PRO A 197 14.24 9.29 -22.67
C PRO A 197 14.36 8.12 -23.66
N MET A 198 15.13 7.08 -23.33
CA MET A 198 15.34 5.86 -24.12
C MET A 198 15.56 4.66 -23.21
N PRO A 199 15.01 3.48 -23.48
CA PRO A 199 14.01 3.18 -24.54
C PRO A 199 12.60 3.60 -24.14
N ILE A 200 11.82 4.10 -25.09
CA ILE A 200 10.38 4.33 -24.97
C ILE A 200 9.67 3.11 -25.56
N PHE A 201 8.56 2.70 -24.93
CA PHE A 201 7.81 1.52 -25.37
C PHE A 201 6.41 1.88 -25.86
N PRO A 202 6.01 1.48 -27.08
CA PRO A 202 4.64 1.63 -27.56
C PRO A 202 3.72 0.60 -26.87
N VAL A 203 2.59 1.05 -26.38
CA VAL A 203 1.52 0.23 -25.81
C VAL A 203 0.28 0.37 -26.67
N LYS A 204 -0.22 -0.75 -27.18
CA LYS A 204 -1.32 -0.83 -28.14
C LYS A 204 -2.66 -0.94 -27.42
N PHE A 205 -3.66 -0.23 -27.94
CA PHE A 205 -5.05 -0.33 -27.47
C PHE A 205 -6.00 -0.41 -28.68
N TYR A 206 -7.17 -1.00 -28.49
CA TYR A 206 -8.24 -1.09 -29.49
C TYR A 206 -7.86 -1.90 -30.73
N GLY A 207 -8.35 -1.51 -31.90
CA GLY A 207 -8.13 -2.24 -33.15
C GLY A 207 -8.84 -3.59 -33.17
N HIS A 208 -8.34 -4.51 -33.97
CA HIS A 208 -8.89 -5.87 -34.10
C HIS A 208 -7.80 -6.88 -34.43
N VAL A 209 -8.15 -8.17 -34.36
CA VAL A 209 -7.23 -9.27 -34.66
C VAL A 209 -7.52 -9.79 -36.05
N THR A 210 -6.46 -9.90 -36.85
CA THR A 210 -6.51 -10.60 -38.16
C THR A 210 -5.68 -11.87 -38.09
N SER A 211 -5.96 -12.81 -38.95
CA SER A 211 -5.19 -14.05 -39.11
C SER A 211 -4.38 -14.02 -40.39
N GLU A 212 -3.10 -14.33 -40.24
CA GLU A 212 -2.22 -14.55 -41.38
C GLU A 212 -1.63 -15.98 -41.30
N ALA A 213 -1.49 -16.67 -42.42
CA ALA A 213 -0.73 -17.90 -42.48
C ALA A 213 0.77 -17.55 -42.59
N ASP A 214 1.63 -18.16 -41.78
CA ASP A 214 3.06 -18.07 -41.97
C ASP A 214 3.53 -18.86 -43.21
N LYS A 215 4.81 -18.78 -43.53
CA LYS A 215 5.38 -19.48 -44.69
C LYS A 215 5.24 -21.01 -44.63
N GLN A 216 4.96 -21.55 -43.45
CA GLN A 216 4.71 -22.97 -43.18
C GLN A 216 3.22 -23.32 -43.14
N GLY A 217 2.33 -22.34 -43.32
CA GLY A 217 0.87 -22.52 -43.26
C GLY A 217 0.29 -22.51 -41.84
N ASN A 218 1.07 -22.18 -40.80
CA ASN A 218 0.54 -22.09 -39.44
C ASN A 218 -0.20 -20.77 -39.22
N TYR A 219 -1.26 -20.82 -38.43
CA TYR A 219 -2.01 -19.64 -38.03
C TYR A 219 -1.13 -18.68 -37.21
N ARG A 220 -1.14 -17.41 -37.59
CA ARG A 220 -0.52 -16.31 -36.86
C ARG A 220 -1.52 -15.18 -36.65
N ALA A 221 -1.77 -14.84 -35.40
CA ALA A 221 -2.57 -13.68 -35.04
C ALA A 221 -1.75 -12.40 -35.24
N LYS A 222 -2.44 -11.38 -35.78
CA LYS A 222 -1.87 -10.03 -35.93
C LYS A 222 -2.86 -9.00 -35.42
N TRP A 223 -2.43 -8.26 -34.40
CA TRP A 223 -3.22 -7.19 -33.83
C TRP A 223 -2.96 -5.89 -34.58
N VAL A 224 -3.98 -5.38 -35.30
CA VAL A 224 -3.90 -4.27 -36.25
C VAL A 224 -4.87 -3.14 -35.92
N ASP A 225 -4.66 -1.98 -36.56
CA ASP A 225 -5.48 -0.76 -36.42
C ASP A 225 -5.54 -0.27 -34.96
N THR A 226 -4.43 -0.39 -34.25
CA THR A 226 -4.30 -0.02 -32.85
C THR A 226 -4.06 1.47 -32.67
N THR A 227 -4.45 1.98 -31.52
CA THR A 227 -4.03 3.29 -31.01
C THR A 227 -2.86 3.07 -30.06
N ASP A 228 -1.73 3.69 -30.35
CA ASP A 228 -0.50 3.51 -29.58
C ASP A 228 -0.29 4.66 -28.59
N VAL A 229 -0.04 4.30 -27.33
CA VAL A 229 0.38 5.20 -26.26
C VAL A 229 1.83 4.89 -25.90
N MET A 230 2.66 5.92 -25.77
CA MET A 230 4.08 5.75 -25.47
C MET A 230 4.32 5.67 -23.97
N ALA A 231 4.99 4.62 -23.49
CA ALA A 231 5.40 4.47 -22.10
C ALA A 231 6.83 4.97 -21.91
N LEU A 232 6.96 6.06 -21.17
CA LEU A 232 8.23 6.65 -20.78
C LEU A 232 8.65 6.11 -19.41
N PRO A 233 9.82 5.45 -19.26
CA PRO A 233 10.28 4.95 -17.98
C PRO A 233 10.86 6.08 -17.11
N CYS A 234 10.50 6.05 -15.85
CA CYS A 234 10.99 6.91 -14.80
C CYS A 234 11.52 6.05 -13.65
N ASP A 235 12.81 6.15 -13.37
CA ASP A 235 13.48 5.29 -12.39
C ASP A 235 13.60 6.01 -11.04
N MET A 236 13.29 5.29 -9.95
CA MET A 236 13.51 5.71 -8.57
C MET A 236 14.36 4.66 -7.85
N LEU A 237 15.38 5.09 -7.11
CA LEU A 237 16.34 4.22 -6.45
C LEU A 237 15.95 3.95 -5.00
N ILE A 238 16.07 2.69 -4.58
CA ILE A 238 15.74 2.23 -3.23
C ILE A 238 16.98 1.59 -2.61
N PRO A 239 17.63 2.22 -1.61
CA PRO A 239 18.79 1.66 -0.93
C PRO A 239 18.43 0.59 0.09
N GLY A 240 19.28 -0.42 0.24
CA GLY A 240 19.28 -1.33 1.37
C GLY A 240 19.96 -0.73 2.60
N TYR A 241 19.58 -1.20 3.78
CA TYR A 241 20.08 -0.69 5.05
C TYR A 241 21.56 -1.03 5.26
N LYS A 242 22.41 0.00 5.39
CA LYS A 242 23.86 -0.05 5.64
C LYS A 242 24.58 -1.09 4.77
N ASN A 243 24.19 -1.17 3.51
CA ASN A 243 24.86 -2.00 2.50
C ASN A 243 24.96 -1.26 1.16
N ASP A 244 25.75 -1.78 0.23
CA ASP A 244 25.97 -1.13 -1.06
C ASP A 244 24.96 -1.55 -2.13
N HIS A 245 23.87 -2.21 -1.72
CA HIS A 245 22.86 -2.72 -2.62
C HIS A 245 21.75 -1.71 -2.84
N VAL A 246 21.57 -1.29 -4.08
CA VAL A 246 20.52 -0.35 -4.47
C VAL A 246 19.70 -0.96 -5.61
N ILE A 247 18.41 -1.12 -5.39
CA ILE A 247 17.47 -1.61 -6.41
C ILE A 247 16.75 -0.46 -7.10
N ASN A 248 16.08 -0.77 -8.21
CA ASN A 248 15.33 0.20 -9.00
C ASN A 248 13.83 -0.07 -8.94
N MET A 249 13.06 0.97 -8.74
CA MET A 249 11.64 1.00 -8.99
C MET A 249 11.40 1.79 -10.27
N ARG A 250 10.85 1.13 -11.31
CA ARG A 250 10.54 1.72 -12.61
C ARG A 250 9.07 2.06 -12.69
N LEU A 251 8.78 3.32 -12.79
CA LEU A 251 7.44 3.87 -12.89
C LEU A 251 7.19 4.35 -14.31
N TRP A 252 6.05 4.01 -14.89
CA TRP A 252 5.70 4.37 -16.25
C TRP A 252 4.88 5.65 -16.29
N THR A 253 5.26 6.56 -17.19
CA THR A 253 4.48 7.76 -17.53
C THR A 253 3.94 7.61 -18.95
N ALA A 254 2.65 7.83 -19.13
CA ALA A 254 2.01 7.80 -20.45
C ALA A 254 2.27 9.09 -21.21
N ARG A 255 2.64 8.96 -22.50
CA ARG A 255 2.85 10.06 -23.43
C ARG A 255 2.13 9.76 -24.75
N ALA A 256 1.66 10.79 -25.42
CA ALA A 256 1.10 10.63 -26.75
C ALA A 256 2.18 10.24 -27.76
N SER A 257 1.79 9.48 -28.78
CA SER A 257 2.65 9.22 -29.95
C SER A 257 2.85 10.48 -30.82
N ARG A 258 1.89 11.40 -30.76
CA ARG A 258 1.94 12.73 -31.37
C ARG A 258 1.55 13.77 -30.31
N GLU A 259 2.40 14.75 -30.04
CA GLU A 259 2.15 15.75 -29.00
C GLU A 259 1.20 16.87 -29.45
N LEU A 260 1.17 17.16 -30.77
CA LEU A 260 0.38 18.22 -31.35
C LEU A 260 -0.01 17.87 -32.77
N ASP A 261 -1.29 18.01 -33.12
CA ASP A 261 -1.77 17.93 -34.49
C ASP A 261 -1.79 19.33 -35.12
N LEU A 262 -0.77 19.60 -35.94
CA LEU A 262 -0.62 20.91 -36.61
C LEU A 262 -1.75 21.20 -37.60
N SER A 263 -2.48 20.20 -38.09
CA SER A 263 -3.58 20.42 -39.02
C SER A 263 -4.80 21.02 -38.32
N TYR A 264 -5.10 20.57 -37.12
CA TYR A 264 -6.14 21.18 -36.26
C TYR A 264 -5.69 22.54 -35.72
N PHE A 265 -4.44 22.64 -35.27
CA PHE A 265 -3.87 23.90 -34.77
C PHE A 265 -3.93 25.02 -35.83
N GLY A 266 -3.55 24.71 -37.08
CA GLY A 266 -3.59 25.66 -38.20
C GLY A 266 -4.99 26.12 -38.62
N ARG A 267 -6.04 25.36 -38.22
CA ARG A 267 -7.47 25.73 -38.46
C ARG A 267 -8.07 26.50 -37.30
N GLY A 268 -7.29 26.75 -36.23
CA GLY A 268 -7.79 27.44 -35.02
C GLY A 268 -8.50 26.53 -34.02
N ASP A 269 -8.55 25.22 -34.25
CA ASP A 269 -9.06 24.24 -33.30
C ASP A 269 -7.93 23.78 -32.35
N TYR A 270 -7.66 24.60 -31.36
CA TYR A 270 -6.57 24.37 -30.39
C TYR A 270 -6.89 23.21 -29.42
N ILE A 271 -8.16 22.91 -29.17
CA ILE A 271 -8.58 21.78 -28.31
C ILE A 271 -8.41 20.48 -29.07
N GLY A 272 -8.93 20.35 -30.28
CA GLY A 272 -8.76 19.17 -31.13
C GLY A 272 -7.28 18.88 -31.43
N ALA A 273 -6.43 19.91 -31.53
CA ALA A 273 -4.99 19.76 -31.76
C ALA A 273 -4.26 19.01 -30.62
N VAL A 274 -4.80 18.98 -29.40
CA VAL A 274 -4.22 18.34 -28.19
C VAL A 274 -5.07 17.19 -27.65
N GLU A 275 -6.21 16.88 -28.23
CA GLU A 275 -7.15 15.86 -27.75
C GLU A 275 -6.49 14.47 -27.61
N SER A 276 -5.76 14.03 -28.62
CA SER A 276 -5.01 12.77 -28.60
C SER A 276 -3.96 12.74 -27.49
N LYS A 277 -3.30 13.87 -27.24
CA LYS A 277 -2.32 14.02 -26.16
C LYS A 277 -3.00 13.87 -24.81
N VAL A 278 -4.07 14.59 -24.57
CA VAL A 278 -4.82 14.56 -23.30
C VAL A 278 -5.35 13.15 -23.04
N SER A 279 -5.96 12.50 -24.04
CA SER A 279 -6.46 11.14 -23.92
C SER A 279 -5.37 10.13 -23.55
N SER A 280 -4.20 10.22 -24.18
CA SER A 280 -3.07 9.32 -23.89
C SER A 280 -2.50 9.55 -22.50
N GLU A 281 -2.23 10.81 -22.13
CA GLU A 281 -1.59 11.15 -20.86
C GLU A 281 -2.51 10.95 -19.65
N THR A 282 -3.84 10.94 -19.86
CA THR A 282 -4.83 10.66 -18.79
C THR A 282 -4.59 9.29 -18.13
N ILE A 283 -4.00 8.31 -18.81
CA ILE A 283 -3.68 6.99 -18.28
C ILE A 283 -2.80 7.09 -17.02
N SER A 284 -1.86 8.02 -16.96
CA SER A 284 -0.97 8.19 -15.81
C SER A 284 -1.30 9.42 -14.95
N LYS A 285 -2.51 9.98 -15.03
CA LYS A 285 -2.89 11.18 -14.25
C LYS A 285 -3.18 10.86 -12.78
N VAL A 286 -4.15 9.99 -12.49
CA VAL A 286 -4.63 9.74 -11.13
C VAL A 286 -4.86 8.24 -10.92
N LEU A 287 -4.47 7.75 -9.74
CA LEU A 287 -4.74 6.37 -9.29
C LEU A 287 -6.25 6.18 -9.06
N TYR A 288 -6.76 5.01 -9.46
CA TYR A 288 -8.16 4.59 -9.24
C TYR A 288 -9.20 5.59 -9.74
N PRO A 289 -9.32 5.80 -11.07
CA PRO A 289 -10.45 6.54 -11.61
C PRO A 289 -11.77 5.89 -11.15
N PRO A 290 -12.85 6.69 -10.99
CA PRO A 290 -14.16 6.19 -10.56
C PRO A 290 -14.67 5.09 -11.48
N ASP A 291 -15.03 3.92 -10.95
CA ASP A 291 -15.44 2.73 -11.69
C ASP A 291 -16.96 2.51 -11.77
N HIS A 292 -17.73 3.47 -11.28
CA HIS A 292 -19.20 3.44 -11.37
C HIS A 292 -19.75 3.78 -12.76
N ASN A 293 -18.90 4.19 -13.70
CA ASN A 293 -19.26 4.45 -15.09
C ASN A 293 -18.27 3.79 -16.06
N LEU A 294 -18.73 3.58 -17.31
CA LEU A 294 -17.95 2.87 -18.34
C LEU A 294 -16.61 3.57 -18.65
N ALA A 295 -16.58 4.90 -18.66
CA ALA A 295 -15.36 5.65 -18.98
C ALA A 295 -14.27 5.45 -17.90
N GLY A 296 -14.65 5.43 -16.63
CA GLY A 296 -13.72 5.17 -15.54
C GLY A 296 -13.26 3.71 -15.50
N GLN A 297 -14.16 2.75 -15.79
CA GLN A 297 -13.80 1.34 -15.94
C GLN A 297 -12.80 1.14 -17.10
N GLU A 298 -13.04 1.76 -18.24
CA GLU A 298 -12.14 1.71 -19.40
C GLU A 298 -10.76 2.31 -19.06
N LEU A 299 -10.73 3.46 -18.39
CA LEU A 299 -9.47 4.09 -17.98
C LEU A 299 -8.70 3.20 -17.00
N ARG A 300 -9.37 2.57 -16.02
CA ARG A 300 -8.75 1.66 -15.08
C ARG A 300 -8.16 0.42 -15.76
N LEU A 301 -8.88 -0.18 -16.70
CA LEU A 301 -8.37 -1.29 -17.53
C LEU A 301 -7.15 -0.84 -18.35
N LYS A 302 -7.20 0.35 -18.94
CA LYS A 302 -6.07 0.94 -19.69
C LYS A 302 -4.85 1.17 -18.79
N GLN A 303 -5.01 1.63 -17.56
CA GLN A 303 -3.92 1.78 -16.60
C GLN A 303 -3.23 0.44 -16.31
N GLN A 304 -4.01 -0.61 -16.02
CA GLN A 304 -3.48 -1.94 -15.72
C GLN A 304 -2.71 -2.52 -16.90
N TYR A 305 -3.27 -2.46 -18.10
CA TYR A 305 -2.59 -2.98 -19.28
C TYR A 305 -1.38 -2.13 -19.68
N PHE A 306 -1.48 -0.81 -19.59
CA PHE A 306 -0.39 0.11 -19.92
C PHE A 306 0.91 -0.24 -19.18
N PHE A 307 0.86 -0.33 -17.85
CA PHE A 307 2.08 -0.62 -17.11
C PHE A 307 2.56 -2.07 -17.30
N VAL A 308 1.65 -3.02 -17.44
CA VAL A 308 1.98 -4.43 -17.72
C VAL A 308 2.70 -4.56 -19.06
N ALA A 309 2.13 -4.02 -20.13
CA ALA A 309 2.69 -4.12 -21.48
C ALA A 309 4.08 -3.45 -21.59
N ALA A 310 4.24 -2.25 -21.01
CA ALA A 310 5.53 -1.58 -20.96
C ALA A 310 6.57 -2.38 -20.14
N THR A 311 6.15 -2.95 -19.02
CA THR A 311 7.00 -3.77 -18.16
C THR A 311 7.50 -5.02 -18.87
N PHE A 312 6.62 -5.75 -19.55
CA PHE A 312 7.03 -6.97 -20.27
C PHE A 312 7.92 -6.68 -21.46
N GLN A 313 7.71 -5.59 -22.19
CA GLN A 313 8.65 -5.15 -23.21
C GLN A 313 10.06 -4.89 -22.63
N ASP A 314 10.16 -4.27 -21.45
CA ASP A 314 11.43 -4.04 -20.78
C ASP A 314 12.07 -5.35 -20.26
N ILE A 315 11.29 -6.27 -19.68
CA ILE A 315 11.74 -7.60 -19.23
C ILE A 315 12.28 -8.40 -20.42
N MET A 316 11.52 -8.50 -21.52
CA MET A 316 11.92 -9.21 -22.75
C MET A 316 13.19 -8.62 -23.36
N ARG A 317 13.29 -7.29 -23.45
CA ARG A 317 14.50 -6.59 -23.90
C ARG A 317 15.73 -6.92 -23.04
N ARG A 318 15.58 -7.00 -21.71
CA ARG A 318 16.65 -7.38 -20.79
C ARG A 318 17.05 -8.84 -20.94
N PHE A 319 16.08 -9.73 -21.07
CA PHE A 319 16.30 -11.16 -21.27
C PHE A 319 17.05 -11.43 -22.57
N LYS A 320 16.66 -10.77 -23.69
CA LYS A 320 17.23 -10.94 -25.04
C LYS A 320 18.63 -10.36 -25.21
N LYS A 321 19.16 -9.56 -24.28
CA LYS A 321 20.54 -9.01 -24.41
C LYS A 321 21.62 -10.07 -24.57
N LYS A 322 21.38 -11.28 -24.15
CA LYS A 322 22.22 -12.46 -24.42
C LYS A 322 21.30 -13.56 -24.96
N PRO A 323 21.46 -13.98 -26.21
CA PRO A 323 20.60 -14.98 -26.85
C PRO A 323 20.55 -16.26 -26.01
N LYS A 324 19.36 -16.71 -25.67
CA LYS A 324 19.09 -17.91 -24.91
C LYS A 324 17.79 -18.52 -25.41
N SER A 325 17.66 -19.82 -25.21
CA SER A 325 16.36 -20.45 -25.34
C SER A 325 15.36 -19.83 -24.34
N PHE A 326 14.13 -19.62 -24.74
CA PHE A 326 13.06 -19.20 -23.85
C PHE A 326 12.73 -20.23 -22.76
N ASP A 327 13.20 -21.48 -22.89
CA ASP A 327 13.14 -22.49 -21.83
C ASP A 327 13.79 -22.03 -20.52
N MET A 328 14.81 -21.15 -20.63
CA MET A 328 15.48 -20.57 -19.48
C MET A 328 14.76 -19.32 -18.90
N PHE A 329 13.63 -18.93 -19.46
CA PHE A 329 12.95 -17.70 -19.02
C PHE A 329 12.53 -17.77 -17.54
N PRO A 330 11.87 -18.84 -17.04
CA PRO A 330 11.50 -18.97 -15.63
C PRO A 330 12.71 -19.05 -14.68
N ASP A 331 13.88 -19.53 -15.16
CA ASP A 331 15.11 -19.58 -14.36
C ASP A 331 15.77 -18.21 -14.20
N ARG A 332 15.33 -17.21 -14.95
CA ARG A 332 15.90 -15.85 -14.96
C ARG A 332 14.93 -14.77 -14.53
N VAL A 333 13.65 -15.07 -14.61
CA VAL A 333 12.54 -14.13 -14.42
C VAL A 333 11.56 -14.75 -13.45
N ALA A 334 11.30 -14.06 -12.34
CA ALA A 334 10.17 -14.32 -11.46
C ALA A 334 9.31 -13.07 -11.42
N VAL A 335 8.01 -13.20 -11.60
CA VAL A 335 7.06 -12.08 -11.60
C VAL A 335 6.06 -12.26 -10.48
N GLN A 336 6.02 -11.31 -9.55
CA GLN A 336 5.03 -11.28 -8.48
C GLN A 336 3.90 -10.32 -8.84
N LEU A 337 2.68 -10.85 -8.88
CA LEU A 337 1.45 -10.08 -9.09
C LEU A 337 0.91 -9.61 -7.74
N ASN A 338 0.97 -8.30 -7.49
CA ASN A 338 0.42 -7.69 -6.29
C ASN A 338 -1.07 -7.40 -6.50
N ASP A 339 -1.91 -8.29 -6.02
CA ASP A 339 -3.34 -8.44 -6.31
C ASP A 339 -3.63 -8.81 -7.78
N THR A 340 -4.90 -8.71 -8.22
CA THR A 340 -5.32 -9.00 -9.59
C THR A 340 -5.06 -7.84 -10.55
N HIS A 341 -4.68 -6.67 -10.06
CA HIS A 341 -4.45 -5.49 -10.90
C HIS A 341 -3.49 -5.74 -12.07
N PRO A 342 -2.37 -6.49 -11.90
CA PRO A 342 -1.50 -6.87 -13.00
C PRO A 342 -1.82 -8.23 -13.64
N ALA A 343 -2.94 -8.88 -13.35
CA ALA A 343 -3.24 -10.24 -13.85
C ALA A 343 -3.31 -10.34 -15.37
N ILE A 344 -3.59 -9.23 -16.07
CA ILE A 344 -3.52 -9.14 -17.54
C ILE A 344 -2.08 -9.43 -18.07
N ALA A 345 -1.08 -9.48 -17.22
CA ALA A 345 0.29 -9.89 -17.52
C ALA A 345 0.38 -11.34 -18.06
N ILE A 346 -0.53 -12.20 -17.62
CA ILE A 346 -0.58 -13.61 -18.05
C ILE A 346 -0.87 -13.69 -19.55
N PRO A 347 -1.99 -13.18 -20.06
CA PRO A 347 -2.23 -13.17 -21.50
C PRO A 347 -1.28 -12.25 -22.28
N GLU A 348 -0.68 -11.22 -21.66
CA GLU A 348 0.33 -10.40 -22.35
C GLU A 348 1.63 -11.18 -22.58
N LEU A 349 2.14 -11.93 -21.59
CA LEU A 349 3.30 -12.78 -21.80
C LEU A 349 3.01 -13.86 -22.86
N MET A 350 1.82 -14.46 -22.83
CA MET A 350 1.39 -15.40 -23.87
C MET A 350 1.41 -14.74 -25.24
N ARG A 351 0.83 -13.54 -25.39
CA ARG A 351 0.84 -12.80 -26.66
C ARG A 351 2.26 -12.57 -27.18
N LEU A 352 3.16 -12.12 -26.34
CA LEU A 352 4.56 -11.89 -26.71
C LEU A 352 5.23 -13.17 -27.16
N LEU A 353 5.05 -14.28 -26.42
CA LEU A 353 5.66 -15.56 -26.76
C LEU A 353 5.07 -16.19 -28.04
N LEU A 354 3.75 -16.08 -28.25
CA LEU A 354 3.05 -16.63 -29.41
C LEU A 354 3.24 -15.77 -30.66
N ASP A 355 2.88 -14.48 -30.55
CA ASP A 355 2.72 -13.61 -31.72
C ASP A 355 4.06 -12.97 -32.14
N GLU A 356 4.93 -12.61 -31.18
CA GLU A 356 6.20 -11.94 -31.46
C GLU A 356 7.39 -12.92 -31.53
N GLU A 357 7.44 -13.91 -30.61
CA GLU A 357 8.54 -14.87 -30.57
C GLU A 357 8.24 -16.17 -31.34
N GLY A 358 7.00 -16.41 -31.74
CA GLY A 358 6.59 -17.53 -32.57
C GLY A 358 6.67 -18.89 -31.87
N LEU A 359 6.55 -18.95 -30.54
CA LEU A 359 6.49 -20.21 -29.83
C LEU A 359 5.13 -20.89 -30.01
N GLY A 360 5.12 -22.22 -29.90
CA GLY A 360 3.86 -22.96 -29.81
C GLY A 360 3.17 -22.77 -28.47
N TRP A 361 1.84 -22.98 -28.42
CA TRP A 361 1.01 -22.74 -27.24
C TRP A 361 1.50 -23.44 -25.98
N GLU A 362 1.75 -24.74 -26.05
CA GLU A 362 2.14 -25.55 -24.88
C GLU A 362 3.43 -25.04 -24.23
N LYS A 363 4.41 -24.69 -25.08
CA LYS A 363 5.67 -24.13 -24.60
C LYS A 363 5.49 -22.74 -24.00
N ALA A 364 4.72 -21.87 -24.64
CA ALA A 364 4.42 -20.53 -24.15
C ALA A 364 3.69 -20.59 -22.79
N TRP A 365 2.72 -21.50 -22.65
CA TRP A 365 1.95 -21.71 -21.44
C TRP A 365 2.80 -22.26 -20.28
N ASP A 366 3.66 -23.25 -20.53
CA ASP A 366 4.59 -23.78 -19.54
C ASP A 366 5.53 -22.70 -19.01
N ILE A 367 6.11 -21.87 -19.89
CA ILE A 367 6.95 -20.73 -19.50
C ILE A 367 6.14 -19.73 -18.67
N SER A 368 4.95 -19.37 -19.11
CA SER A 368 4.09 -18.39 -18.45
C SER A 368 3.73 -18.82 -17.03
N THR A 369 3.20 -20.02 -16.88
CA THR A 369 2.76 -20.54 -15.56
C THR A 369 3.90 -20.71 -14.56
N LYS A 370 5.13 -21.00 -15.00
CA LYS A 370 6.34 -21.08 -14.16
C LYS A 370 6.91 -19.71 -13.79
N THR A 371 6.47 -18.64 -14.45
CA THR A 371 7.01 -17.28 -14.27
C THR A 371 6.22 -16.49 -13.22
N PHE A 372 4.90 -16.67 -13.16
CA PHE A 372 4.00 -15.86 -12.32
C PHE A 372 3.72 -16.49 -10.96
N ALA A 373 3.64 -15.61 -9.95
CA ALA A 373 3.05 -15.89 -8.66
C ALA A 373 2.06 -14.77 -8.29
N TYR A 374 0.97 -15.11 -7.60
CA TYR A 374 -0.14 -14.21 -7.29
C TYR A 374 -0.34 -14.08 -5.78
N THR A 375 -0.36 -12.83 -5.30
CA THR A 375 -0.77 -12.49 -3.93
C THR A 375 -2.18 -11.94 -3.94
N ASN A 376 -3.09 -12.59 -3.20
CA ASN A 376 -4.44 -12.07 -2.97
C ASN A 376 -4.45 -11.17 -1.73
N HIS A 377 -5.16 -10.04 -1.80
CA HIS A 377 -5.29 -9.07 -0.69
C HIS A 377 -6.73 -8.86 -0.23
N THR A 378 -7.69 -9.65 -0.74
CA THR A 378 -9.12 -9.39 -0.54
C THR A 378 -9.86 -10.64 -0.06
N LEU A 379 -10.76 -10.46 0.91
CA LEU A 379 -11.67 -11.50 1.42
C LEU A 379 -13.11 -11.30 0.94
N MET A 380 -13.45 -10.11 0.47
CA MET A 380 -14.82 -9.76 0.09
C MET A 380 -15.06 -10.18 -1.37
N PRO A 381 -15.98 -11.15 -1.64
CA PRO A 381 -16.21 -11.64 -3.00
C PRO A 381 -16.63 -10.56 -3.99
N GLU A 382 -17.38 -9.54 -3.55
CA GLU A 382 -17.78 -8.38 -4.34
C GLU A 382 -16.62 -7.46 -4.75
N ALA A 383 -15.50 -7.52 -4.03
CA ALA A 383 -14.30 -6.76 -4.33
C ALA A 383 -13.33 -7.52 -5.25
N LEU A 384 -13.62 -8.78 -5.61
CA LEU A 384 -12.84 -9.53 -6.60
C LEU A 384 -13.08 -8.92 -7.99
N GLU A 385 -12.00 -8.48 -8.63
CA GLU A 385 -12.04 -7.74 -9.88
C GLU A 385 -12.60 -8.56 -11.04
N LYS A 386 -13.54 -7.96 -11.78
CA LYS A 386 -14.14 -8.53 -12.99
C LYS A 386 -14.21 -7.47 -14.09
N TRP A 387 -13.95 -7.88 -15.32
CA TRP A 387 -14.12 -7.03 -16.50
C TRP A 387 -15.19 -7.61 -17.42
N THR A 388 -16.09 -6.77 -17.97
CA THR A 388 -17.03 -7.25 -18.98
C THR A 388 -16.28 -7.69 -20.21
N VAL A 389 -16.76 -8.78 -20.85
CA VAL A 389 -16.21 -9.29 -22.12
C VAL A 389 -16.26 -8.21 -23.21
N GLU A 390 -17.33 -7.41 -23.22
CA GLU A 390 -17.50 -6.29 -24.17
C GLU A 390 -16.38 -5.25 -23.99
N LEU A 391 -16.13 -4.79 -22.76
CA LEU A 391 -15.09 -3.79 -22.48
C LEU A 391 -13.70 -4.33 -22.81
N LEU A 392 -13.38 -5.55 -22.34
CA LEU A 392 -12.09 -6.15 -22.60
C LEU A 392 -11.87 -6.39 -24.08
N GLY A 393 -12.89 -6.87 -24.81
CA GLY A 393 -12.83 -7.07 -26.28
C GLY A 393 -12.67 -5.79 -27.06
N LYS A 394 -13.30 -4.69 -26.62
CA LYS A 394 -13.11 -3.36 -27.20
C LYS A 394 -11.68 -2.85 -27.03
N VAL A 395 -11.14 -2.94 -25.83
CA VAL A 395 -9.84 -2.33 -25.47
C VAL A 395 -8.66 -3.24 -25.83
N LEU A 396 -8.79 -4.56 -25.61
CA LEU A 396 -7.73 -5.57 -25.70
C LEU A 396 -8.21 -6.83 -26.42
N PRO A 397 -8.62 -6.76 -27.72
CA PRO A 397 -9.24 -7.87 -28.44
C PRO A 397 -8.34 -9.12 -28.47
N ARG A 398 -7.02 -8.96 -28.65
CA ARG A 398 -6.09 -10.10 -28.70
C ARG A 398 -5.96 -10.81 -27.35
N HIS A 399 -5.96 -10.06 -26.25
CA HIS A 399 -5.91 -10.64 -24.90
C HIS A 399 -7.18 -11.42 -24.58
N LEU A 400 -8.34 -10.94 -25.03
CA LEU A 400 -9.59 -11.65 -24.86
C LEU A 400 -9.56 -13.01 -25.58
N GLU A 401 -9.06 -13.09 -26.82
CA GLU A 401 -8.90 -14.37 -27.54
C GLU A 401 -7.99 -15.34 -26.77
N ILE A 402 -6.87 -14.84 -26.24
CA ILE A 402 -5.93 -15.65 -25.44
C ILE A 402 -6.60 -16.14 -24.15
N ILE A 403 -7.37 -15.30 -23.47
CA ILE A 403 -8.10 -15.67 -22.24
C ILE A 403 -9.14 -16.76 -22.56
N TYR A 404 -9.86 -16.65 -23.67
CA TYR A 404 -10.80 -17.70 -24.09
C TYR A 404 -10.09 -19.04 -24.32
N GLU A 405 -8.93 -19.03 -24.98
CA GLU A 405 -8.15 -20.25 -25.23
C GLU A 405 -7.58 -20.83 -23.91
N ILE A 406 -7.10 -19.98 -23.00
CA ILE A 406 -6.67 -20.42 -21.65
C ILE A 406 -7.85 -21.09 -20.95
N ASN A 407 -9.04 -20.47 -20.96
CA ASN A 407 -10.23 -20.98 -20.30
C ASN A 407 -10.69 -22.31 -20.92
N LEU A 408 -10.69 -22.44 -22.23
CA LEU A 408 -11.07 -23.68 -22.93
C LEU A 408 -10.18 -24.85 -22.46
N ARG A 409 -8.86 -24.68 -22.56
CA ARG A 409 -7.89 -25.73 -22.16
C ARG A 409 -7.92 -26.04 -20.67
N PHE A 410 -8.15 -25.05 -19.85
CA PHE A 410 -8.32 -25.24 -18.42
C PHE A 410 -9.60 -26.02 -18.09
N LEU A 411 -10.73 -25.69 -18.74
CA LEU A 411 -11.99 -26.42 -18.53
C LEU A 411 -11.93 -27.86 -19.05
N GLU A 412 -11.13 -28.17 -20.08
CA GLU A 412 -10.85 -29.55 -20.49
C GLU A 412 -10.18 -30.35 -19.38
N GLN A 413 -9.21 -29.75 -18.65
CA GLN A 413 -8.59 -30.40 -17.48
C GLN A 413 -9.60 -30.59 -16.33
N VAL A 414 -10.44 -29.59 -16.08
CA VAL A 414 -11.52 -29.68 -15.07
C VAL A 414 -12.51 -30.80 -15.42
N ALA A 415 -12.91 -30.89 -16.70
CA ALA A 415 -13.84 -31.92 -17.18
C ALA A 415 -13.27 -33.35 -17.05
N GLN A 416 -11.95 -33.52 -17.21
CA GLN A 416 -11.27 -34.80 -16.98
C GLN A 416 -11.33 -35.21 -15.50
N LYS A 417 -11.15 -34.25 -14.58
CA LYS A 417 -11.16 -34.49 -13.12
C LYS A 417 -12.59 -34.63 -12.54
N PHE A 418 -13.54 -33.87 -13.12
CA PHE A 418 -14.94 -33.84 -12.69
C PHE A 418 -15.89 -34.15 -13.89
N PRO A 419 -15.89 -35.39 -14.39
CA PRO A 419 -16.64 -35.73 -15.59
C PRO A 419 -18.16 -35.55 -15.39
N LYS A 420 -18.83 -34.95 -16.38
CA LYS A 420 -20.26 -34.63 -16.40
C LYS A 420 -20.75 -33.64 -15.33
N ASN A 421 -19.87 -32.99 -14.59
CA ASN A 421 -20.23 -31.97 -13.59
C ASN A 421 -20.15 -30.56 -14.22
N VAL A 422 -21.25 -30.09 -14.82
CA VAL A 422 -21.36 -28.80 -15.48
C VAL A 422 -21.24 -27.64 -14.48
N GLU A 423 -21.71 -27.84 -13.24
CA GLU A 423 -21.63 -26.81 -12.20
C GLU A 423 -20.18 -26.52 -11.80
N MET A 424 -19.38 -27.57 -11.66
CA MET A 424 -17.96 -27.40 -11.38
C MET A 424 -17.27 -26.68 -12.56
N GLN A 425 -17.60 -26.98 -13.81
CA GLN A 425 -17.06 -26.25 -14.96
C GLN A 425 -17.43 -24.76 -14.92
N ARG A 426 -18.68 -24.42 -14.55
CA ARG A 426 -19.12 -23.02 -14.37
C ARG A 426 -18.37 -22.32 -13.24
N HIS A 427 -18.18 -23.04 -12.14
CA HIS A 427 -17.49 -22.49 -10.96
C HIS A 427 -16.03 -22.16 -11.27
N PHE A 428 -15.30 -23.08 -11.90
CA PHE A 428 -13.90 -22.91 -12.28
C PHE A 428 -13.69 -21.92 -13.42
N SER A 429 -14.66 -21.74 -14.30
CA SER A 429 -14.51 -20.92 -15.51
C SER A 429 -13.96 -19.53 -15.20
N ILE A 430 -12.94 -19.10 -15.95
CA ILE A 430 -12.45 -17.73 -15.96
C ILE A 430 -13.53 -16.79 -16.49
N ILE A 431 -14.43 -17.30 -17.33
CA ILE A 431 -15.55 -16.55 -17.91
C ILE A 431 -16.80 -16.78 -17.05
N ASP A 432 -17.36 -15.70 -16.51
CA ASP A 432 -18.69 -15.69 -15.91
C ASP A 432 -19.72 -15.46 -17.04
N GLU A 433 -20.55 -16.46 -17.31
CA GLU A 433 -21.52 -16.45 -18.41
C GLU A 433 -22.81 -15.71 -18.08
N GLY A 434 -22.93 -15.16 -16.85
CA GLY A 434 -24.10 -14.36 -16.48
C GLY A 434 -24.25 -13.08 -17.33
N PRO A 435 -25.44 -12.43 -17.40
CA PRO A 435 -25.60 -11.15 -18.02
C PRO A 435 -25.19 -9.99 -17.10
N PRO A 436 -24.18 -9.16 -17.45
CA PRO A 436 -23.28 -9.27 -18.59
C PRO A 436 -22.20 -10.36 -18.38
N LYS A 437 -21.70 -10.96 -19.48
CA LYS A 437 -20.52 -11.85 -19.42
C LYS A 437 -19.30 -11.11 -18.90
N GLN A 438 -18.56 -11.73 -17.97
CA GLN A 438 -17.42 -11.09 -17.31
C GLN A 438 -16.21 -12.02 -17.21
N ILE A 439 -15.02 -11.45 -17.21
CA ILE A 439 -13.77 -12.14 -16.94
C ILE A 439 -13.48 -12.04 -15.44
N ARG A 440 -13.29 -13.19 -14.77
CA ARG A 440 -12.91 -13.30 -13.36
C ARG A 440 -11.40 -13.22 -13.24
N MET A 441 -10.86 -12.04 -12.89
CA MET A 441 -9.41 -11.82 -12.89
C MET A 441 -8.67 -12.66 -11.85
N ALA A 442 -9.27 -12.94 -10.70
CA ALA A 442 -8.68 -13.82 -9.69
C ALA A 442 -8.55 -15.28 -10.22
N HIS A 443 -9.55 -15.79 -10.95
CA HIS A 443 -9.46 -17.11 -11.59
C HIS A 443 -8.32 -17.17 -12.61
N LEU A 444 -8.19 -16.14 -13.46
CA LEU A 444 -7.09 -16.02 -14.41
C LEU A 444 -5.73 -16.03 -13.66
N ALA A 445 -5.60 -15.24 -12.59
CA ALA A 445 -4.39 -15.17 -11.79
C ALA A 445 -4.03 -16.52 -11.14
N ILE A 446 -5.01 -17.24 -10.58
CA ILE A 446 -4.81 -18.57 -9.98
C ILE A 446 -4.36 -19.59 -11.02
N VAL A 447 -5.04 -19.64 -12.17
CA VAL A 447 -4.75 -20.60 -13.25
C VAL A 447 -3.37 -20.36 -13.84
N GLY A 448 -3.00 -19.09 -14.06
CA GLY A 448 -1.75 -18.69 -14.70
C GLY A 448 -0.53 -18.56 -13.77
N SER A 449 -0.67 -18.84 -12.48
CA SER A 449 0.43 -18.70 -11.50
C SER A 449 0.82 -20.06 -10.90
N HIS A 450 2.10 -20.26 -10.59
CA HIS A 450 2.57 -21.47 -9.88
C HIS A 450 2.32 -21.42 -8.38
N SER A 451 2.19 -20.24 -7.80
CA SER A 451 1.95 -20.01 -6.37
C SER A 451 0.89 -18.95 -6.17
N VAL A 452 0.01 -19.18 -5.20
CA VAL A 452 -1.03 -18.24 -4.75
C VAL A 452 -0.87 -18.09 -3.25
N ASN A 453 -0.68 -16.87 -2.75
CA ASN A 453 -0.59 -16.68 -1.31
C ASN A 453 -1.65 -15.70 -0.79
N GLY A 454 -2.10 -15.99 0.44
CA GLY A 454 -2.75 -15.01 1.30
C GLY A 454 -1.71 -14.23 2.09
N VAL A 455 -2.18 -13.24 2.87
CA VAL A 455 -1.34 -12.25 3.56
C VAL A 455 -1.44 -12.29 5.09
N ALA A 456 -2.13 -13.29 5.63
CA ALA A 456 -2.20 -13.72 7.04
C ALA A 456 -2.69 -15.17 7.08
N GLU A 457 -2.50 -15.86 8.21
CA GLU A 457 -2.89 -17.26 8.34
C GLU A 457 -4.40 -17.45 8.20
N LEU A 458 -5.21 -16.67 8.94
CA LEU A 458 -6.67 -16.68 8.79
C LEU A 458 -7.09 -16.41 7.34
N HIS A 459 -6.52 -15.37 6.70
CA HIS A 459 -6.81 -15.03 5.32
C HIS A 459 -6.58 -16.22 4.40
N THR A 460 -5.41 -16.84 4.50
CA THR A 460 -5.05 -18.01 3.68
C THR A 460 -5.99 -19.19 3.93
N ASN A 461 -6.39 -19.42 5.19
CA ASN A 461 -7.35 -20.45 5.51
C ASN A 461 -8.73 -20.18 4.87
N LEU A 462 -9.21 -18.93 4.92
CA LEU A 462 -10.47 -18.52 4.27
C LEU A 462 -10.39 -18.64 2.73
N LEU A 463 -9.23 -18.36 2.12
CA LEU A 463 -9.02 -18.61 0.69
C LEU A 463 -9.16 -20.11 0.36
N LYS A 464 -8.57 -21.00 1.18
CA LYS A 464 -8.58 -22.46 0.99
C LYS A 464 -9.92 -23.12 1.27
N THR A 465 -10.68 -22.59 2.22
CA THR A 465 -11.91 -23.25 2.73
C THR A 465 -13.21 -22.64 2.20
N ARG A 466 -13.15 -21.39 1.69
CA ARG A 466 -14.34 -20.63 1.25
C ARG A 466 -14.19 -20.04 -0.14
N ILE A 467 -13.34 -19.03 -0.32
CA ILE A 467 -13.32 -18.17 -1.52
C ILE A 467 -12.87 -18.94 -2.75
N PHE A 468 -11.80 -19.75 -2.61
CA PHE A 468 -11.20 -20.54 -3.68
C PHE A 468 -11.08 -22.02 -3.28
N LYS A 469 -12.05 -22.52 -2.50
CA LYS A 469 -12.06 -23.89 -2.00
C LYS A 469 -11.82 -24.92 -3.10
N GLU A 470 -12.57 -24.84 -4.16
CA GLU A 470 -12.50 -25.77 -5.28
C GLU A 470 -11.15 -25.68 -6.00
N PHE A 471 -10.59 -24.48 -6.14
CA PHE A 471 -9.22 -24.30 -6.66
C PHE A 471 -8.17 -24.92 -5.74
N HIS A 472 -8.34 -24.84 -4.42
CA HIS A 472 -7.46 -25.50 -3.48
C HIS A 472 -7.57 -27.03 -3.56
N GLU A 473 -8.76 -27.57 -3.73
CA GLU A 473 -8.99 -29.01 -3.97
C GLU A 473 -8.38 -29.47 -5.31
N LEU A 474 -8.42 -28.60 -6.34
CA LEU A 474 -7.81 -28.89 -7.64
C LEU A 474 -6.27 -28.83 -7.57
N TYR A 475 -5.71 -27.88 -6.83
CA TYR A 475 -4.28 -27.57 -6.71
C TYR A 475 -3.84 -27.44 -5.25
N PRO A 476 -3.80 -28.53 -4.43
CA PRO A 476 -3.56 -28.44 -2.98
C PRO A 476 -2.23 -27.75 -2.60
N GLY A 477 -1.18 -27.94 -3.42
CA GLY A 477 0.15 -27.38 -3.16
C GLY A 477 0.33 -25.92 -3.60
N LYS A 478 -0.66 -25.31 -4.29
CA LYS A 478 -0.51 -23.97 -4.84
C LYS A 478 -0.73 -22.86 -3.81
N PHE A 479 -1.59 -23.08 -2.81
CA PHE A 479 -1.99 -22.08 -1.82
C PHE A 479 -1.12 -22.10 -0.57
N ASN A 480 -0.54 -20.98 -0.21
CA ASN A 480 0.32 -20.82 0.97
C ASN A 480 0.11 -19.47 1.67
N SER A 481 0.54 -19.35 2.93
CA SER A 481 0.50 -18.11 3.69
C SER A 481 1.84 -17.39 3.67
N LYS A 482 1.79 -16.09 3.44
CA LYS A 482 2.91 -15.15 3.65
C LYS A 482 2.39 -13.98 4.46
N THR A 483 2.41 -14.15 5.78
CA THR A 483 1.94 -13.09 6.68
C THR A 483 2.68 -11.79 6.40
N ASN A 484 1.94 -10.72 6.25
CA ASN A 484 2.49 -9.38 6.00
C ASN A 484 3.44 -8.95 7.13
N GLY A 485 4.18 -7.90 6.86
CA GLY A 485 5.07 -7.24 7.81
C GLY A 485 5.21 -5.76 7.48
N ILE A 486 6.08 -5.13 8.24
CA ILE A 486 6.46 -3.72 8.10
C ILE A 486 7.98 -3.60 8.15
N THR A 487 8.56 -2.56 7.53
CA THR A 487 9.99 -2.30 7.67
C THR A 487 10.29 -1.60 9.01
N PRO A 488 11.14 -2.17 9.87
CA PRO A 488 11.49 -1.53 11.15
C PRO A 488 12.30 -0.25 10.96
N ARG A 489 13.01 -0.09 9.83
CA ARG A 489 13.79 1.11 9.51
C ARG A 489 12.91 2.35 9.47
N ARG A 490 11.78 2.33 8.76
CA ARG A 490 10.84 3.46 8.76
C ARG A 490 9.97 3.50 10.00
N TRP A 491 9.38 2.37 10.41
CA TRP A 491 8.28 2.34 11.38
C TRP A 491 8.69 2.28 12.85
N LEU A 492 10.02 2.17 13.14
CA LEU A 492 10.57 2.34 14.49
C LEU A 492 11.82 3.24 14.43
N LEU A 493 12.87 2.87 13.70
CA LEU A 493 14.14 3.60 13.70
C LEU A 493 13.99 5.07 13.25
N GLN A 494 13.21 5.33 12.19
CA GLN A 494 12.96 6.68 11.68
C GLN A 494 11.86 7.41 12.44
N SER A 495 10.71 6.77 12.67
CA SER A 495 9.51 7.43 13.21
C SER A 495 9.57 7.65 14.72
N ASN A 496 10.37 6.85 15.45
CA ASN A 496 10.50 6.90 16.92
C ASN A 496 11.95 6.74 17.36
N PRO A 497 12.83 7.69 17.01
CA PRO A 497 14.27 7.56 17.22
C PRO A 497 14.64 7.42 18.70
N GLU A 498 13.97 8.12 19.62
CA GLU A 498 14.24 8.03 21.06
C GLU A 498 13.93 6.61 21.59
N LEU A 499 12.85 5.99 21.15
CA LEU A 499 12.54 4.60 21.50
C LEU A 499 13.54 3.63 20.86
N ALA A 500 13.93 3.85 19.62
CA ALA A 500 14.94 3.05 18.94
C ALA A 500 16.30 3.12 19.66
N ASP A 501 16.69 4.28 20.16
CA ASP A 501 17.92 4.48 20.94
C ASP A 501 17.83 3.78 22.30
N LEU A 502 16.71 3.87 23.02
CA LEU A 502 16.48 3.14 24.26
C LEU A 502 16.62 1.62 24.05
N ILE A 503 15.98 1.09 23.02
CA ILE A 503 16.05 -0.32 22.65
C ILE A 503 17.51 -0.70 22.33
N SER A 504 18.15 0.06 21.44
CA SER A 504 19.51 -0.26 20.95
C SER A 504 20.55 -0.19 22.08
N THR A 505 20.40 0.73 23.03
CA THR A 505 21.28 0.84 24.19
C THR A 505 21.20 -0.40 25.09
N ASN A 506 20.04 -1.04 25.18
CA ASN A 506 19.81 -2.18 26.08
C ASN A 506 20.03 -3.54 25.42
N ILE A 507 19.67 -3.70 24.14
CA ILE A 507 19.76 -5.01 23.44
C ILE A 507 20.65 -4.99 22.20
N GLY A 508 21.33 -3.87 21.89
CA GLY A 508 22.15 -3.71 20.68
C GLY A 508 21.33 -3.34 19.43
N PHE A 509 22.03 -3.10 18.32
CA PHE A 509 21.45 -2.63 17.04
C PHE A 509 20.96 -3.74 16.10
N GLY A 510 21.09 -5.00 16.50
CA GLY A 510 20.79 -6.16 15.61
C GLY A 510 19.31 -6.25 15.20
N TRP A 511 18.39 -5.77 16.05
CA TRP A 511 16.95 -5.77 15.80
C TRP A 511 16.55 -5.03 14.50
N ILE A 512 17.38 -4.09 14.03
CA ILE A 512 17.06 -3.27 12.83
C ILE A 512 16.97 -4.12 11.56
N THR A 513 17.68 -5.26 11.51
CA THR A 513 17.68 -6.22 10.39
C THR A 513 17.21 -7.63 10.79
N ASP A 514 17.07 -7.86 12.10
CA ASP A 514 16.58 -9.11 12.68
C ASP A 514 15.61 -8.77 13.83
N LEU A 515 14.35 -8.53 13.47
CA LEU A 515 13.34 -8.00 14.40
C LEU A 515 13.01 -8.98 15.55
N ASP A 516 13.33 -10.27 15.41
CA ASP A 516 13.15 -11.28 16.48
C ASP A 516 13.99 -10.97 17.71
N GLN A 517 15.09 -10.19 17.58
CA GLN A 517 15.89 -9.74 18.70
C GLN A 517 15.14 -8.82 19.68
N LEU A 518 13.98 -8.25 19.29
CA LEU A 518 13.12 -7.51 20.20
C LEU A 518 12.61 -8.36 21.39
N ARG A 519 12.59 -9.68 21.28
CA ARG A 519 12.30 -10.59 22.40
C ARG A 519 13.23 -10.35 23.62
N ASN A 520 14.44 -9.86 23.40
CA ASN A 520 15.36 -9.51 24.49
C ASN A 520 14.85 -8.34 25.37
N LEU A 521 13.77 -7.67 25.01
CA LEU A 521 13.09 -6.67 25.85
C LEU A 521 12.19 -7.29 26.93
N GLU A 522 11.78 -8.56 26.82
CA GLU A 522 10.88 -9.21 27.78
C GLU A 522 11.35 -9.08 29.25
N PRO A 523 12.63 -9.38 29.59
CA PRO A 523 13.10 -9.21 30.97
C PRO A 523 13.12 -7.76 31.45
N LEU A 524 13.20 -6.79 30.54
CA LEU A 524 13.23 -5.37 30.86
C LEU A 524 11.84 -4.80 31.20
N ALA A 525 10.78 -5.51 30.81
CA ALA A 525 9.40 -5.10 31.11
C ALA A 525 9.12 -5.00 32.62
N ASP A 526 9.83 -5.79 33.42
CA ASP A 526 9.72 -5.74 34.91
C ASP A 526 10.69 -4.77 35.56
N ASN A 527 11.59 -4.12 34.82
CA ASN A 527 12.51 -3.13 35.30
C ASN A 527 11.84 -1.74 35.47
N ALA A 528 11.73 -1.25 36.70
CA ALA A 528 11.06 0.03 36.98
C ALA A 528 11.72 1.24 36.28
N GLY A 529 13.06 1.28 36.23
CA GLY A 529 13.80 2.37 35.56
C GLY A 529 13.58 2.37 34.05
N PHE A 530 13.58 1.18 33.45
CA PHE A 530 13.29 1.04 32.02
C PHE A 530 11.84 1.47 31.68
N ARG A 531 10.84 1.07 32.52
CA ARG A 531 9.45 1.51 32.35
C ARG A 531 9.31 3.02 32.47
N GLN A 532 10.05 3.65 33.41
CA GLN A 532 10.02 5.10 33.56
C GLN A 532 10.53 5.81 32.29
N THR A 533 11.72 5.45 31.81
CA THR A 533 12.27 6.03 30.58
C THR A 533 11.33 5.81 29.38
N TRP A 534 10.73 4.63 29.29
CA TRP A 534 9.72 4.32 28.25
C TRP A 534 8.52 5.29 28.28
N ARG A 535 7.98 5.57 29.47
CA ARG A 535 6.87 6.53 29.63
C ARG A 535 7.28 7.96 29.26
N GLU A 536 8.50 8.36 29.61
CA GLU A 536 9.03 9.69 29.25
C GLU A 536 9.09 9.86 27.74
N ILE A 537 9.60 8.87 27.02
CA ILE A 537 9.63 8.85 25.54
C ILE A 537 8.20 8.88 24.97
N LYS A 538 7.29 8.04 25.47
CA LYS A 538 5.89 8.03 25.05
C LYS A 538 5.25 9.41 25.25
N THR A 539 5.48 10.04 26.39
CA THR A 539 4.96 11.38 26.69
C THR A 539 5.53 12.45 25.74
N ALA A 540 6.82 12.37 25.38
CA ALA A 540 7.43 13.26 24.40
C ALA A 540 6.75 13.11 23.01
N ASN A 541 6.52 11.90 22.55
CA ASN A 541 5.78 11.63 21.31
C ASN A 541 4.34 12.16 21.38
N LYS A 542 3.64 11.98 22.50
CA LYS A 542 2.28 12.52 22.71
C LYS A 542 2.25 14.05 22.68
N ARG A 543 3.25 14.73 23.24
CA ARG A 543 3.38 16.20 23.14
C ARG A 543 3.59 16.64 21.69
N ARG A 544 4.40 15.91 20.91
CA ARG A 544 4.60 16.17 19.48
C ARG A 544 3.29 16.05 18.71
N LEU A 545 2.51 14.98 18.93
CA LEU A 545 1.21 14.81 18.29
C LEU A 545 0.18 15.84 18.76
N ALA A 546 0.15 16.18 20.06
CA ALA A 546 -0.74 17.20 20.59
C ALA A 546 -0.51 18.59 19.95
N LYS A 547 0.77 18.95 19.75
CA LYS A 547 1.16 20.15 19.01
C LYS A 547 0.65 20.10 17.57
N TYR A 548 0.90 18.98 16.87
CA TYR A 548 0.45 18.77 15.50
C TYR A 548 -1.09 18.86 15.37
N ILE A 549 -1.83 18.25 16.29
CA ILE A 549 -3.30 18.34 16.35
C ILE A 549 -3.74 19.80 16.46
N ASN A 550 -3.15 20.55 17.41
CA ASN A 550 -3.52 21.96 17.61
C ASN A 550 -3.24 22.82 16.39
N GLU A 551 -2.09 22.64 15.74
CA GLU A 551 -1.70 23.39 14.53
C GLU A 551 -2.64 23.15 13.34
N HIS A 552 -3.17 21.92 13.19
CA HIS A 552 -3.95 21.52 12.04
C HIS A 552 -5.47 21.56 12.25
N THR A 553 -5.93 21.56 13.50
CA THR A 553 -7.38 21.52 13.82
C THR A 553 -7.82 22.62 14.78
N GLY A 554 -6.91 23.30 15.44
CA GLY A 554 -7.21 24.25 16.52
C GLY A 554 -7.66 23.58 17.83
N ILE A 555 -7.68 22.25 17.91
CA ILE A 555 -8.12 21.51 19.11
C ILE A 555 -6.91 21.27 20.02
N SER A 556 -7.01 21.74 21.26
CA SER A 556 -6.01 21.44 22.29
C SER A 556 -6.36 20.14 22.99
N VAL A 557 -5.38 19.23 23.10
CA VAL A 557 -5.50 17.93 23.76
C VAL A 557 -4.42 17.76 24.83
N SER A 558 -4.74 17.03 25.89
CA SER A 558 -3.75 16.75 26.97
C SER A 558 -2.88 15.55 26.61
N PRO A 559 -1.55 15.66 26.66
CA PRO A 559 -0.67 14.51 26.51
C PRO A 559 -0.84 13.44 27.60
N ASP A 560 -1.46 13.78 28.72
CA ASP A 560 -1.71 12.83 29.81
C ASP A 560 -2.96 11.96 29.61
N SER A 561 -3.84 12.35 28.66
CA SER A 561 -4.99 11.52 28.27
C SER A 561 -4.56 10.31 27.48
N MET A 562 -5.30 9.19 27.53
CA MET A 562 -5.07 8.05 26.64
C MET A 562 -5.30 8.47 25.18
N PHE A 563 -4.28 8.30 24.34
CA PHE A 563 -4.42 8.51 22.90
C PHE A 563 -4.93 7.23 22.25
N ASP A 564 -6.23 7.23 21.99
CA ASP A 564 -7.00 6.15 21.35
C ASP A 564 -7.12 6.45 19.87
N VAL A 565 -6.57 5.58 19.01
CA VAL A 565 -6.27 5.94 17.61
C VAL A 565 -6.88 4.96 16.64
N GLN A 566 -7.70 5.49 15.71
CA GLN A 566 -8.24 4.76 14.56
C GLN A 566 -7.91 5.49 13.27
N VAL A 567 -6.72 5.26 12.72
CA VAL A 567 -6.25 5.89 11.48
C VAL A 567 -6.07 4.85 10.38
N LYS A 568 -7.00 4.87 9.44
CA LYS A 568 -7.11 3.97 8.29
C LYS A 568 -8.17 4.49 7.31
N ARG A 569 -8.22 3.96 6.08
CA ARG A 569 -9.30 4.30 5.13
C ARG A 569 -10.67 4.19 5.82
N ILE A 570 -11.54 5.12 5.52
CA ILE A 570 -12.92 5.08 6.05
C ILE A 570 -13.74 4.11 5.20
N HIS A 571 -14.24 3.07 5.84
CA HIS A 571 -15.04 2.03 5.22
C HIS A 571 -15.92 1.33 6.24
N GLU A 572 -17.13 0.91 5.85
CA GLU A 572 -18.08 0.29 6.78
C GLU A 572 -17.51 -0.96 7.45
N TYR A 573 -16.76 -1.82 6.73
CA TYR A 573 -16.18 -3.02 7.34
C TYR A 573 -15.11 -2.75 8.41
N LYS A 574 -14.43 -1.57 8.35
CA LYS A 574 -13.45 -1.13 9.35
C LYS A 574 -14.08 -0.54 10.60
N ARG A 575 -15.39 -0.33 10.54
CA ARG A 575 -16.28 0.01 11.64
C ARG A 575 -15.90 1.28 12.44
N GLN A 576 -15.44 2.36 11.76
CA GLN A 576 -15.28 3.66 12.43
C GLN A 576 -16.60 4.12 13.09
N LEU A 577 -17.73 3.73 12.53
CA LEU A 577 -19.04 4.00 13.11
C LEU A 577 -19.22 3.32 14.49
N LEU A 578 -18.70 2.10 14.68
CA LEU A 578 -18.71 1.39 15.98
C LEU A 578 -17.98 2.22 17.06
N ASN A 579 -16.79 2.74 16.74
CA ASN A 579 -16.07 3.65 17.64
C ASN A 579 -16.84 4.97 17.86
N GLY A 580 -17.47 5.50 16.82
CA GLY A 580 -18.35 6.68 16.93
C GLY A 580 -19.53 6.47 17.92
N LEU A 581 -20.16 5.28 17.90
CA LEU A 581 -21.20 4.92 18.88
C LEU A 581 -20.65 4.82 20.31
N HIS A 582 -19.45 4.25 20.48
CA HIS A 582 -18.77 4.23 21.77
C HIS A 582 -18.51 5.64 22.32
N LEU A 583 -18.10 6.59 21.48
CA LEU A 583 -17.88 7.97 21.88
C LEU A 583 -19.19 8.62 22.40
N ILE A 584 -20.30 8.40 21.71
CA ILE A 584 -21.60 8.89 22.14
C ILE A 584 -22.02 8.25 23.47
N HIS A 585 -21.81 6.93 23.62
CA HIS A 585 -22.07 6.22 24.87
C HIS A 585 -21.23 6.77 26.02
N LEU A 586 -19.93 6.96 25.83
CA LEU A 586 -19.02 7.51 26.84
C LEU A 586 -19.39 8.96 27.20
N TYR A 587 -19.75 9.77 26.21
CA TYR A 587 -20.25 11.13 26.44
C TYR A 587 -21.51 11.13 27.32
N HIS A 588 -22.52 10.30 27.00
CA HIS A 588 -23.73 10.17 27.82
C HIS A 588 -23.41 9.67 29.24
N HIS A 589 -22.46 8.74 29.38
CA HIS A 589 -22.02 8.25 30.69
C HIS A 589 -21.42 9.37 31.53
N ILE A 590 -20.51 10.19 30.99
CA ILE A 590 -19.94 11.35 31.66
C ILE A 590 -21.02 12.34 32.09
N LEU A 591 -22.00 12.63 31.25
CA LEU A 591 -23.09 13.57 31.57
C LEU A 591 -24.00 13.10 32.70
N LYS A 592 -24.21 11.78 32.86
CA LYS A 592 -25.14 11.20 33.84
C LYS A 592 -24.50 10.85 35.15
N GLN A 593 -23.30 10.27 35.11
CA GLN A 593 -22.63 9.70 36.29
C GLN A 593 -21.40 10.51 36.72
N GLY A 594 -21.05 11.54 35.95
CA GLY A 594 -19.84 12.32 36.19
C GLY A 594 -18.58 11.67 35.58
N ASP A 595 -17.45 12.25 35.83
CA ASP A 595 -16.15 11.85 35.27
C ASP A 595 -15.25 11.03 36.23
N GLU A 596 -15.76 10.70 37.42
CA GLU A 596 -15.00 9.98 38.46
C GLU A 596 -14.74 8.54 37.99
N GLY A 597 -13.46 8.13 38.07
CA GLY A 597 -13.02 6.79 37.63
C GLY A 597 -12.89 6.61 36.11
N ILE A 598 -13.23 7.60 35.28
CA ILE A 598 -13.03 7.57 33.83
C ILE A 598 -11.63 8.06 33.48
N ALA A 599 -10.85 7.22 32.79
CA ALA A 599 -9.54 7.62 32.26
C ALA A 599 -9.72 8.75 31.23
N PRO A 600 -8.98 9.87 31.35
CA PRO A 600 -9.00 10.90 30.31
C PRO A 600 -8.62 10.32 28.94
N ARG A 601 -9.39 10.66 27.89
CA ARG A 601 -9.22 10.06 26.56
C ARG A 601 -9.26 11.11 25.47
N THR A 602 -8.31 11.00 24.55
CA THR A 602 -8.29 11.72 23.26
C THR A 602 -8.42 10.69 22.14
N VAL A 603 -9.52 10.71 21.44
CA VAL A 603 -9.75 9.78 20.32
C VAL A 603 -9.40 10.46 19.01
N VAL A 604 -8.44 9.86 18.28
CA VAL A 604 -7.90 10.43 17.06
C VAL A 604 -8.31 9.57 15.88
N PHE A 605 -9.12 10.15 15.00
CA PHE A 605 -9.45 9.57 13.69
C PHE A 605 -8.63 10.25 12.60
N ALA A 606 -8.27 9.49 11.58
CA ALA A 606 -7.81 10.01 10.31
C ALA A 606 -8.04 8.96 9.22
N GLY A 607 -8.25 9.41 8.00
CA GLY A 607 -8.44 8.52 6.85
C GLY A 607 -9.31 9.12 5.78
N LYS A 608 -9.09 8.68 4.55
CA LYS A 608 -9.81 9.13 3.36
C LYS A 608 -10.93 8.13 3.05
N ALA A 609 -12.12 8.62 2.71
CA ALA A 609 -13.17 7.84 2.08
C ALA A 609 -13.00 7.87 0.56
N ALA A 610 -13.34 6.78 -0.15
CA ALA A 610 -13.37 6.82 -1.61
C ALA A 610 -14.36 7.94 -2.07
N PRO A 611 -14.03 8.71 -3.12
CA PRO A 611 -14.82 9.90 -3.50
C PRO A 611 -16.30 9.63 -3.74
N THR A 612 -16.64 8.45 -4.26
CA THR A 612 -18.00 8.02 -4.57
C THR A 612 -18.70 7.30 -3.43
N TYR A 613 -18.00 6.99 -2.34
CA TYR A 613 -18.55 6.25 -1.20
C TYR A 613 -19.23 7.18 -0.21
N TRP A 614 -20.43 7.63 -0.56
CA TRP A 614 -21.18 8.64 0.17
C TRP A 614 -21.43 8.27 1.65
N ARG A 615 -21.67 6.98 1.96
CA ARG A 615 -21.93 6.51 3.33
C ARG A 615 -20.67 6.64 4.20
N ALA A 616 -19.48 6.29 3.66
CA ALA A 616 -18.21 6.51 4.34
C ALA A 616 -17.95 8.01 4.59
N LYS A 617 -18.29 8.88 3.63
CA LYS A 617 -18.23 10.35 3.81
C LYS A 617 -19.19 10.83 4.90
N LEU A 618 -20.37 10.22 5.00
CA LEU A 618 -21.34 10.54 6.05
C LEU A 618 -20.86 10.10 7.45
N ILE A 619 -20.11 9.00 7.53
CA ILE A 619 -19.43 8.56 8.79
C ILE A 619 -18.38 9.59 9.21
N ILE A 620 -17.56 10.12 8.28
CA ILE A 620 -16.63 11.22 8.57
C ILE A 620 -17.40 12.41 9.16
N LYS A 621 -18.49 12.80 8.51
CA LYS A 621 -19.33 13.91 8.96
C LYS A 621 -19.85 13.70 10.38
N LEU A 622 -20.36 12.50 10.68
CA LEU A 622 -20.86 12.18 12.03
C LEU A 622 -19.75 12.28 13.08
N ILE A 623 -18.54 11.72 12.81
CA ILE A 623 -17.42 11.80 13.74
C ILE A 623 -17.01 13.24 14.00
N CYS A 624 -16.97 14.10 12.97
CA CYS A 624 -16.68 15.51 13.11
C CYS A 624 -17.73 16.24 13.95
N GLU A 625 -19.03 15.94 13.76
CA GLU A 625 -20.11 16.55 14.54
C GLU A 625 -20.14 16.05 15.99
N ILE A 626 -19.81 14.76 16.24
CA ILE A 626 -19.59 14.27 17.61
C ILE A 626 -18.46 15.07 18.27
N GLY A 627 -17.36 15.29 17.56
CA GLY A 627 -16.24 16.10 18.04
C GLY A 627 -16.67 17.55 18.36
N GLU A 628 -17.44 18.17 17.48
CA GLU A 628 -17.94 19.53 17.71
C GLU A 628 -18.80 19.62 18.98
N VAL A 629 -19.67 18.65 19.23
CA VAL A 629 -20.51 18.63 20.43
C VAL A 629 -19.69 18.34 21.69
N VAL A 630 -18.89 17.26 21.69
CA VAL A 630 -18.17 16.78 22.86
C VAL A 630 -17.07 17.73 23.29
N ASN A 631 -16.30 18.25 22.33
CA ASN A 631 -15.15 19.12 22.63
C ASN A 631 -15.53 20.47 23.21
N ASN A 632 -16.76 20.95 22.92
CA ASN A 632 -17.28 22.23 23.36
C ASN A 632 -18.24 22.15 24.56
N ASP A 633 -18.59 20.96 25.05
CA ASP A 633 -19.44 20.79 26.23
C ASP A 633 -18.60 20.91 27.53
N PRO A 634 -18.80 21.97 28.33
CA PRO A 634 -18.03 22.18 29.56
C PRO A 634 -18.25 21.07 30.60
N ARG A 635 -19.36 20.33 30.53
CA ARG A 635 -19.68 19.22 31.45
C ARG A 635 -18.75 18.02 31.27
N VAL A 636 -18.14 17.90 30.09
CA VAL A 636 -17.14 16.85 29.81
C VAL A 636 -15.82 17.12 30.53
N ASN A 637 -15.56 18.37 30.94
CA ASN A 637 -14.39 18.79 31.74
C ASN A 637 -13.04 18.33 31.15
N GLY A 638 -12.94 18.26 29.80
CA GLY A 638 -11.72 17.81 29.10
C GLY A 638 -11.41 16.31 29.23
N ARG A 639 -12.27 15.51 29.85
CA ARG A 639 -12.08 14.05 30.00
C ARG A 639 -12.18 13.28 28.69
N LEU A 640 -12.92 13.82 27.73
CA LEU A 640 -13.05 13.25 26.39
C LEU A 640 -12.81 14.32 25.35
N LYS A 641 -11.90 14.04 24.40
CA LYS A 641 -11.65 14.84 23.22
C LYS A 641 -11.75 13.96 21.98
N VAL A 642 -12.34 14.47 20.93
CA VAL A 642 -12.50 13.78 19.64
C VAL A 642 -11.88 14.63 18.54
N VAL A 643 -10.96 14.05 17.80
CA VAL A 643 -10.20 14.73 16.74
C VAL A 643 -10.29 13.93 15.46
N PHE A 644 -10.61 14.60 14.35
CA PHE A 644 -10.42 14.04 13.02
C PHE A 644 -9.32 14.82 12.29
N LEU A 645 -8.17 14.16 12.06
CA LEU A 645 -7.06 14.75 11.31
C LEU A 645 -7.29 14.59 9.81
N PRO A 646 -7.33 15.69 9.04
CA PRO A 646 -7.51 15.61 7.60
C PRO A 646 -6.27 15.10 6.89
N ASN A 647 -6.46 14.61 5.67
CA ASN A 647 -5.41 14.26 4.70
C ASN A 647 -4.39 13.21 5.17
N TYR A 648 -4.85 12.17 5.84
CA TYR A 648 -3.99 11.09 6.31
C TYR A 648 -3.04 10.58 5.23
N ASN A 649 -1.74 10.55 5.53
CA ASN A 649 -0.64 10.15 4.66
C ASN A 649 0.49 9.48 5.47
N VAL A 650 1.61 9.11 4.83
CA VAL A 650 2.72 8.41 5.48
C VAL A 650 3.41 9.29 6.53
N SER A 651 3.68 10.56 6.19
CA SER A 651 4.33 11.50 7.11
C SER A 651 3.51 11.74 8.38
N GLN A 652 2.18 11.84 8.24
CA GLN A 652 1.27 11.96 9.38
C GLN A 652 1.26 10.68 10.23
N ALA A 653 1.32 9.51 9.60
CA ALA A 653 1.40 8.23 10.29
C ALA A 653 2.68 8.10 11.15
N GLU A 654 3.81 8.62 10.68
CA GLU A 654 5.10 8.63 11.39
C GLU A 654 5.06 9.48 12.70
N ILE A 655 4.12 10.42 12.78
CA ILE A 655 3.88 11.22 14.01
C ILE A 655 2.84 10.55 14.92
N ILE A 656 1.77 10.01 14.35
CA ILE A 656 0.63 9.46 15.09
C ILE A 656 1.01 8.14 15.78
N MET A 657 1.68 7.23 15.08
CA MET A 657 1.90 5.87 15.58
C MET A 657 2.79 5.81 16.84
N PRO A 658 3.90 6.57 16.95
CA PRO A 658 4.69 6.63 18.18
C PRO A 658 3.94 7.18 19.39
N ALA A 659 2.95 8.05 19.17
CA ALA A 659 2.19 8.73 20.21
C ALA A 659 0.98 7.93 20.71
N ALA A 660 0.53 6.90 19.98
CA ALA A 660 -0.66 6.12 20.33
C ALA A 660 -0.45 5.29 21.59
N ASP A 661 -1.46 5.26 22.46
CA ASP A 661 -1.56 4.34 23.60
C ASP A 661 -2.42 3.12 23.24
N LEU A 662 -3.52 3.34 22.54
CA LEU A 662 -4.47 2.33 22.09
C LEU A 662 -4.64 2.36 20.57
N SER A 663 -4.68 1.19 19.95
CA SER A 663 -4.86 0.96 18.52
C SER A 663 -6.18 0.26 18.25
N GLU A 664 -7.09 0.92 17.51
CA GLU A 664 -8.40 0.40 17.13
C GLU A 664 -8.34 -0.49 15.88
N GLN A 665 -8.39 -1.80 16.08
CA GLN A 665 -8.35 -2.83 15.02
C GLN A 665 -9.65 -3.65 15.01
N ILE A 666 -10.74 -2.95 14.78
CA ILE A 666 -12.11 -3.35 15.10
C ILE A 666 -12.95 -3.77 13.88
N SER A 667 -12.34 -4.22 12.80
CA SER A 667 -13.04 -4.74 11.62
C SER A 667 -13.96 -5.92 11.98
N THR A 668 -15.00 -6.12 11.21
CA THR A 668 -15.84 -7.33 11.36
C THR A 668 -14.98 -8.55 11.05
N ALA A 669 -14.97 -9.55 11.92
CA ALA A 669 -14.13 -10.74 11.73
C ALA A 669 -14.38 -11.42 10.38
N GLY A 670 -13.29 -11.76 9.67
CA GLY A 670 -13.31 -12.33 8.32
C GLY A 670 -13.43 -11.31 7.20
N THR A 671 -13.14 -10.00 7.44
CA THR A 671 -13.21 -8.95 6.41
C THR A 671 -11.87 -8.29 6.11
N GLU A 672 -11.00 -8.08 7.10
CA GLU A 672 -9.65 -7.53 6.91
C GLU A 672 -8.68 -8.67 6.62
N ALA A 673 -8.11 -8.72 5.43
CA ALA A 673 -7.20 -9.80 5.03
C ALA A 673 -5.97 -9.92 5.94
N SER A 674 -5.38 -8.81 6.35
CA SER A 674 -4.23 -8.77 7.27
C SER A 674 -4.24 -7.50 8.12
N GLY A 675 -4.25 -6.33 7.48
CA GLY A 675 -3.83 -5.08 8.10
C GLY A 675 -2.31 -5.01 8.24
N THR A 676 -1.79 -3.79 8.31
CA THR A 676 -0.39 -3.48 8.68
C THR A 676 -0.32 -2.30 9.64
N GLY A 677 -1.42 -1.57 9.83
CA GLY A 677 -1.54 -0.55 10.85
C GLY A 677 -1.40 -1.12 12.26
N ASN A 678 -2.05 -2.27 12.51
CA ASN A 678 -1.93 -3.05 13.74
C ASN A 678 -0.46 -3.33 14.11
N MET A 679 0.36 -3.79 13.16
CA MET A 679 1.78 -4.08 13.36
C MET A 679 2.59 -2.82 13.70
N LYS A 680 2.32 -1.70 13.03
CA LYS A 680 3.02 -0.41 13.26
C LYS A 680 2.73 0.15 14.63
N PHE A 681 1.47 0.10 15.06
CA PHE A 681 1.05 0.54 16.40
C PHE A 681 1.69 -0.32 17.49
N SER A 682 1.60 -1.66 17.37
CA SER A 682 2.21 -2.57 18.34
C SER A 682 3.73 -2.41 18.40
N LEU A 683 4.42 -2.22 17.25
CA LEU A 683 5.87 -1.97 17.21
C LEU A 683 6.27 -0.65 17.90
N ASN A 684 5.33 0.30 18.07
CA ASN A 684 5.52 1.56 18.79
C ASN A 684 4.92 1.54 20.21
N GLY A 685 4.55 0.36 20.72
CA GLY A 685 4.08 0.16 22.08
C GLY A 685 2.65 0.63 22.34
N ALA A 686 1.80 0.72 21.30
CA ALA A 686 0.38 0.87 21.49
C ALA A 686 -0.26 -0.51 21.72
N LEU A 687 -1.14 -0.63 22.71
CA LEU A 687 -1.93 -1.84 22.93
C LEU A 687 -3.06 -1.92 21.88
N THR A 688 -3.47 -3.12 21.54
CA THR A 688 -4.52 -3.32 20.53
C THR A 688 -5.84 -3.68 21.20
N ILE A 689 -6.91 -2.94 20.86
CA ILE A 689 -8.27 -3.43 20.97
C ILE A 689 -8.74 -3.91 19.59
N GLY A 690 -9.21 -5.14 19.50
CA GLY A 690 -9.52 -5.72 18.18
C GLY A 690 -10.34 -6.98 18.24
N THR A 691 -10.76 -7.38 17.05
CA THR A 691 -11.44 -8.64 16.77
C THR A 691 -10.45 -9.71 16.31
N LEU A 692 -10.85 -10.97 16.28
CA LEU A 692 -10.11 -12.09 15.69
C LEU A 692 -10.21 -12.02 14.16
N ASP A 693 -9.51 -11.02 13.57
CA ASP A 693 -9.50 -10.73 12.14
C ASP A 693 -8.10 -10.46 11.62
N GLY A 694 -7.80 -10.88 10.40
CA GLY A 694 -6.52 -10.66 9.74
C GLY A 694 -5.32 -11.05 10.61
N ALA A 695 -4.32 -10.18 10.66
CA ALA A 695 -3.11 -10.39 11.47
C ALA A 695 -3.29 -10.12 12.98
N ASN A 696 -4.45 -9.64 13.43
CA ASN A 696 -4.71 -9.45 14.87
C ASN A 696 -4.57 -10.77 15.66
N ILE A 697 -4.97 -11.90 15.04
CA ILE A 697 -4.83 -13.24 15.67
C ILE A 697 -3.36 -13.52 15.94
N GLU A 698 -2.53 -13.41 14.91
CA GLU A 698 -1.10 -13.69 15.01
C GLU A 698 -0.40 -12.69 15.94
N ILE A 699 -0.82 -11.41 15.95
CA ILE A 699 -0.30 -10.41 16.91
C ILE A 699 -0.65 -10.83 18.34
N ARG A 700 -1.90 -11.23 18.62
CA ARG A 700 -2.35 -11.69 19.95
C ARG A 700 -1.57 -12.91 20.42
N GLU A 701 -1.30 -13.86 19.52
CA GLU A 701 -0.45 -15.02 19.80
C GLU A 701 0.98 -14.64 20.20
N GLU A 702 1.59 -13.69 19.47
CA GLU A 702 2.98 -13.30 19.68
C GLU A 702 3.20 -12.37 20.91
N VAL A 703 2.21 -11.54 21.24
CA VAL A 703 2.32 -10.60 22.38
C VAL A 703 1.77 -11.18 23.69
N GLY A 704 1.02 -12.29 23.64
CA GLY A 704 0.27 -12.89 24.77
C GLY A 704 -1.15 -12.35 24.87
N GLU A 705 -2.08 -13.24 25.20
CA GLU A 705 -3.52 -12.93 25.26
C GLU A 705 -3.84 -11.82 26.26
N GLU A 706 -3.12 -11.76 27.38
CA GLU A 706 -3.28 -10.76 28.43
C GLU A 706 -2.83 -9.35 28.02
N ASN A 707 -2.07 -9.23 26.93
CA ASN A 707 -1.57 -7.97 26.40
C ASN A 707 -2.37 -7.46 25.19
N PHE A 708 -3.56 -8.02 24.99
CA PHE A 708 -4.45 -7.71 23.86
C PHE A 708 -5.91 -7.64 24.34
N PHE A 709 -6.63 -6.59 24.01
CA PHE A 709 -8.03 -6.40 24.36
C PHE A 709 -8.94 -6.99 23.28
N LEU A 710 -9.40 -8.21 23.50
CA LEU A 710 -10.24 -8.95 22.55
C LEU A 710 -11.72 -8.69 22.77
N PHE A 711 -12.47 -8.49 21.69
CA PHE A 711 -13.94 -8.44 21.67
C PHE A 711 -14.51 -9.03 20.38
N GLY A 712 -15.83 -9.19 20.35
CA GLY A 712 -16.60 -9.51 19.16
C GLY A 712 -16.55 -10.99 18.76
N MET A 713 -17.20 -11.28 17.64
CA MET A 713 -17.38 -12.62 17.09
C MET A 713 -16.13 -13.12 16.38
N THR A 714 -15.98 -14.45 16.25
CA THR A 714 -15.05 -15.07 15.31
C THR A 714 -15.55 -14.96 13.86
N ALA A 715 -14.71 -15.26 12.88
CA ALA A 715 -15.11 -15.24 11.46
C ALA A 715 -16.24 -16.27 11.17
N GLU A 716 -16.20 -17.43 11.83
CA GLU A 716 -17.23 -18.47 11.71
C GLU A 716 -18.56 -18.02 12.33
N GLN A 717 -18.51 -17.39 13.50
CA GLN A 717 -19.71 -16.83 14.16
C GLN A 717 -20.31 -15.70 13.31
N ALA A 718 -19.50 -14.81 12.79
CA ALA A 718 -19.94 -13.72 11.93
C ALA A 718 -20.62 -14.23 10.65
N GLU A 719 -20.13 -15.32 10.07
CA GLU A 719 -20.78 -15.95 8.92
C GLU A 719 -22.12 -16.59 9.31
N PHE A 720 -22.16 -17.30 10.43
CA PHE A 720 -23.40 -17.90 10.93
C PHE A 720 -24.47 -16.83 11.17
N GLU A 721 -24.11 -15.71 11.81
CA GLU A 721 -25.01 -14.59 12.08
C GLU A 721 -25.53 -13.92 10.80
N ARG A 722 -24.73 -13.86 9.72
CA ARG A 722 -25.21 -13.37 8.42
C ARG A 722 -26.23 -14.30 7.76
N LEU A 723 -26.08 -15.62 7.96
CA LEU A 723 -26.98 -16.63 7.37
C LEU A 723 -28.23 -16.88 8.21
N ALA A 724 -28.09 -16.87 9.52
CA ALA A 724 -29.16 -17.19 10.49
C ALA A 724 -29.00 -16.31 11.75
N PRO A 725 -29.39 -15.04 11.71
CA PRO A 725 -29.22 -14.11 12.82
C PRO A 725 -29.83 -14.64 14.12
N SER A 726 -29.03 -14.67 15.18
CA SER A 726 -29.52 -15.07 16.53
C SER A 726 -30.40 -13.99 17.17
N ARG A 727 -30.14 -12.74 16.82
CA ARG A 727 -30.91 -11.56 17.26
C ARG A 727 -30.87 -10.44 16.22
N THR A 728 -31.89 -9.63 16.17
CA THR A 728 -31.94 -8.46 15.29
C THR A 728 -31.28 -7.23 15.95
N PRO A 729 -30.80 -6.23 15.17
CA PRO A 729 -30.33 -4.95 15.72
C PRO A 729 -31.36 -4.25 16.63
N LYS A 730 -32.65 -4.37 16.33
CA LYS A 730 -33.73 -3.83 17.18
C LYS A 730 -33.79 -4.52 18.54
N GLN A 731 -33.64 -5.84 18.58
CA GLN A 731 -33.59 -6.58 19.85
C GLN A 731 -32.38 -6.21 20.69
N VAL A 732 -31.23 -5.88 20.06
CA VAL A 732 -30.08 -5.33 20.78
C VAL A 732 -30.43 -4.02 21.47
N CYS A 733 -31.11 -3.10 20.77
CA CYS A 733 -31.61 -1.87 21.36
C CYS A 733 -32.61 -2.14 22.51
N GLU A 734 -33.60 -2.99 22.29
CA GLU A 734 -34.66 -3.33 23.29
C GLU A 734 -34.06 -3.91 24.59
N ASN A 735 -32.96 -4.64 24.48
CA ASN A 735 -32.28 -5.27 25.61
C ASN A 735 -31.30 -4.32 26.35
N SER A 736 -30.89 -3.19 25.72
CA SER A 736 -29.94 -2.24 26.28
C SER A 736 -30.46 -0.81 26.19
N PRO A 737 -30.95 -0.23 27.29
CA PRO A 737 -31.37 1.18 27.33
C PRO A 737 -30.25 2.15 26.94
N GLU A 738 -28.99 1.84 27.29
CA GLU A 738 -27.82 2.69 26.97
C GLU A 738 -27.57 2.72 25.44
N ILE A 739 -27.68 1.56 24.79
CA ILE A 739 -27.54 1.47 23.33
C ILE A 739 -28.70 2.19 22.63
N THR A 740 -29.95 1.98 23.13
CA THR A 740 -31.11 2.70 22.60
C THR A 740 -30.92 4.20 22.66
N GLU A 741 -30.42 4.73 23.77
CA GLU A 741 -30.18 6.17 23.94
C GLU A 741 -29.12 6.70 22.95
N VAL A 742 -28.07 5.93 22.67
CA VAL A 742 -27.04 6.30 21.67
C VAL A 742 -27.68 6.45 20.28
N ILE A 743 -28.44 5.42 19.85
CA ILE A 743 -29.10 5.45 18.54
C ILE A 743 -30.15 6.59 18.46
N ASP A 744 -30.96 6.74 19.49
CA ASP A 744 -31.97 7.75 19.62
C ASP A 744 -31.39 9.18 19.55
N SER A 745 -30.22 9.42 20.16
CA SER A 745 -29.60 10.75 20.13
C SER A 745 -29.17 11.14 18.72
N ILE A 746 -28.67 10.21 17.91
CA ILE A 746 -28.38 10.45 16.49
C ILE A 746 -29.69 10.71 15.72
N ALA A 747 -30.68 9.83 15.90
CA ALA A 747 -31.98 9.93 15.21
C ALA A 747 -32.75 11.22 15.56
N LYS A 748 -32.59 11.73 16.78
CA LYS A 748 -33.20 12.98 17.24
C LYS A 748 -32.46 14.26 16.83
N GLY A 749 -31.28 14.10 16.22
CA GLY A 749 -30.49 15.21 15.68
C GLY A 749 -29.57 15.88 16.70
N ALA A 750 -29.15 15.17 17.77
CA ALA A 750 -28.23 15.73 18.76
C ALA A 750 -26.87 16.14 18.17
N PHE A 751 -26.44 15.43 17.14
CA PHE A 751 -25.16 15.67 16.42
C PHE A 751 -25.36 16.27 15.03
N SER A 752 -26.49 16.87 14.73
CA SER A 752 -26.83 17.50 13.44
C SER A 752 -27.57 18.83 13.58
N LYS A 753 -27.37 19.52 14.71
CA LYS A 753 -28.05 20.80 15.02
C LYS A 753 -29.56 20.71 14.90
N GLY A 754 -30.14 19.53 15.19
CA GLY A 754 -31.58 19.27 15.13
C GLY A 754 -32.09 18.71 13.79
N ASP A 755 -31.25 18.58 12.77
CA ASP A 755 -31.62 17.93 11.50
C ASP A 755 -31.69 16.41 11.66
N LYS A 756 -32.91 15.88 11.75
CA LYS A 756 -33.19 14.45 11.91
C LYS A 756 -32.99 13.65 10.62
N GLN A 757 -32.81 14.29 9.47
CA GLN A 757 -32.65 13.61 8.18
C GLN A 757 -31.19 13.37 7.83
N LEU A 758 -30.27 14.22 8.29
CA LEU A 758 -28.85 14.16 7.91
C LEU A 758 -28.23 12.77 8.16
N PHE A 759 -28.39 12.22 9.35
CA PHE A 759 -27.82 10.93 9.73
C PHE A 759 -28.81 9.76 9.71
N LYS A 760 -30.07 10.01 9.26
CA LYS A 760 -31.06 8.95 9.11
C LYS A 760 -30.55 7.74 8.32
N PRO A 761 -29.80 7.90 7.19
CA PRO A 761 -29.26 6.74 6.46
C PRO A 761 -28.29 5.88 7.27
N LEU A 762 -27.55 6.47 8.23
CA LEU A 762 -26.68 5.70 9.13
C LEU A 762 -27.51 4.94 10.17
N VAL A 763 -28.52 5.59 10.76
CA VAL A 763 -29.45 4.94 11.70
C VAL A 763 -30.18 3.79 11.01
N ASP A 764 -30.69 4.03 9.79
CA ASP A 764 -31.37 2.98 9.02
C ASP A 764 -30.43 1.77 8.77
N SER A 765 -29.15 2.01 8.44
CA SER A 765 -28.19 0.94 8.22
C SER A 765 -27.82 0.19 9.52
N LEU A 766 -27.76 0.88 10.66
CA LEU A 766 -27.50 0.26 11.97
C LEU A 766 -28.64 -0.66 12.41
N LEU A 767 -29.88 -0.32 12.04
CA LEU A 767 -31.09 -1.07 12.39
C LEU A 767 -31.51 -2.06 11.30
N ASP A 768 -30.78 -2.16 10.20
CA ASP A 768 -31.03 -3.13 9.13
C ASP A 768 -30.71 -4.56 9.61
N PRO A 769 -31.68 -5.47 9.60
CA PRO A 769 -31.44 -6.87 9.99
C PRO A 769 -30.48 -7.60 9.06
N ASN A 770 -30.18 -7.04 7.87
CA ASN A 770 -29.25 -7.57 6.89
C ASN A 770 -27.87 -6.86 6.91
N ASP A 771 -27.53 -6.17 8.01
CA ASP A 771 -26.20 -5.54 8.12
C ASP A 771 -25.10 -6.58 8.00
N GLN A 772 -24.37 -6.53 6.89
CA GLN A 772 -23.26 -7.46 6.59
C GLN A 772 -22.08 -7.29 7.54
N TYR A 773 -21.97 -6.13 8.21
CA TYR A 773 -20.86 -5.82 9.10
C TYR A 773 -21.16 -6.09 10.57
N LEU A 774 -22.37 -6.56 10.89
CA LEU A 774 -22.82 -7.01 12.20
C LEU A 774 -22.47 -6.04 13.34
N LEU A 775 -22.55 -4.73 13.04
CA LEU A 775 -22.06 -3.69 13.94
C LEU A 775 -22.81 -3.69 15.27
N MET A 776 -24.16 -3.73 15.24
CA MET A 776 -24.97 -3.74 16.45
C MET A 776 -24.80 -4.99 17.29
N LEU A 777 -24.51 -6.14 16.67
CA LEU A 777 -24.33 -7.42 17.37
C LEU A 777 -23.01 -7.47 18.16
N ASP A 778 -21.97 -6.77 17.72
CA ASP A 778 -20.69 -6.66 18.42
C ASP A 778 -20.64 -5.47 19.40
N LEU A 779 -21.56 -4.50 19.30
CA LEU A 779 -21.49 -3.23 20.05
C LEU A 779 -21.40 -3.43 21.56
N GLU A 780 -22.22 -4.30 22.14
CA GLU A 780 -22.27 -4.58 23.58
C GLU A 780 -20.91 -5.11 24.09
N SER A 781 -20.36 -6.11 23.37
CA SER A 781 -19.02 -6.68 23.65
C SER A 781 -17.91 -5.63 23.52
N TYR A 782 -18.01 -4.74 22.55
CA TYR A 782 -17.06 -3.66 22.34
C TYR A 782 -17.08 -2.64 23.49
N LEU A 783 -18.29 -2.21 23.90
CA LEU A 783 -18.43 -1.27 25.02
C LEU A 783 -17.90 -1.86 26.33
N GLU A 784 -18.11 -3.16 26.60
CA GLU A 784 -17.54 -3.82 27.74
C GLU A 784 -16.01 -3.88 27.68
N CYS A 785 -15.45 -4.21 26.50
CA CYS A 785 -14.01 -4.23 26.28
C CYS A 785 -13.37 -2.84 26.47
N GLN A 786 -14.01 -1.79 26.01
CA GLN A 786 -13.58 -0.40 26.20
C GLN A 786 -13.56 0.02 27.68
N ARG A 787 -14.48 -0.50 28.50
CA ARG A 787 -14.43 -0.29 29.97
C ARG A 787 -13.18 -0.94 30.57
N LYS A 788 -12.84 -2.17 30.14
CA LYS A 788 -11.61 -2.88 30.58
C LYS A 788 -10.34 -2.11 30.16
N VAL A 789 -10.31 -1.58 28.94
CA VAL A 789 -9.24 -0.70 28.45
C VAL A 789 -9.07 0.52 29.37
N GLY A 790 -10.16 1.24 29.64
CA GLY A 790 -10.13 2.42 30.52
C GLY A 790 -9.61 2.12 31.92
N ALA A 791 -10.04 1.01 32.52
CA ALA A 791 -9.57 0.55 33.83
C ALA A 791 -8.07 0.17 33.81
N ALA A 792 -7.61 -0.51 32.75
CA ALA A 792 -6.21 -0.92 32.61
C ALA A 792 -5.27 0.29 32.44
N PHE A 793 -5.70 1.35 31.73
CA PHE A 793 -4.90 2.55 31.49
C PHE A 793 -4.57 3.32 32.78
N ILE A 794 -5.42 3.24 33.80
CA ILE A 794 -5.19 3.89 35.11
C ILE A 794 -3.97 3.31 35.82
N ASP A 795 -3.68 2.01 35.66
CA ASP A 795 -2.46 1.38 36.13
C ASP A 795 -1.30 1.59 35.13
N ALA A 796 -0.66 2.74 35.26
CA ALA A 796 0.41 3.16 34.33
C ALA A 796 1.61 2.20 34.32
N ASP A 797 1.91 1.51 35.39
CA ASP A 797 3.03 0.56 35.47
C ASP A 797 2.70 -0.72 34.67
N ASN A 798 1.52 -1.27 34.89
CA ASN A 798 1.07 -2.45 34.16
C ASN A 798 0.85 -2.13 32.68
N TRP A 799 0.25 -0.98 32.35
CA TRP A 799 0.08 -0.54 30.97
C TRP A 799 1.43 -0.45 30.23
N THR A 800 2.44 0.14 30.88
CA THR A 800 3.78 0.24 30.29
C THR A 800 4.44 -1.12 30.12
N ARG A 801 4.26 -2.03 31.09
CA ARG A 801 4.73 -3.42 30.98
C ARG A 801 4.11 -4.12 29.76
N MET A 802 2.80 -4.05 29.59
CA MET A 802 2.09 -4.59 28.44
C MET A 802 2.60 -3.97 27.12
N ALA A 803 2.84 -2.65 27.08
CA ALA A 803 3.37 -1.95 25.92
C ALA A 803 4.76 -2.45 25.51
N ILE A 804 5.66 -2.69 26.48
CA ILE A 804 6.99 -3.25 26.22
C ILE A 804 6.87 -4.67 25.66
N LEU A 805 6.01 -5.50 26.25
CA LEU A 805 5.77 -6.88 25.77
C LEU A 805 5.16 -6.90 24.36
N ASN A 806 4.29 -5.94 24.02
CA ASN A 806 3.81 -5.79 22.63
C ASN A 806 4.98 -5.56 21.67
N VAL A 807 5.90 -4.64 21.98
CA VAL A 807 7.07 -4.41 21.13
C VAL A 807 7.96 -5.65 21.06
N ALA A 808 8.19 -6.33 22.18
CA ALA A 808 8.99 -7.57 22.22
C ALA A 808 8.42 -8.67 21.34
N GLY A 809 7.10 -8.76 21.22
CA GLY A 809 6.40 -9.76 20.41
C GLY A 809 6.38 -9.47 18.89
N MET A 810 6.97 -8.35 18.42
CA MET A 810 6.78 -7.94 17.02
C MET A 810 7.75 -8.55 16.00
N GLY A 811 8.62 -9.46 16.39
CA GLY A 811 9.63 -10.09 15.52
C GLY A 811 9.04 -10.68 14.24
N LYS A 812 7.98 -11.48 14.35
CA LYS A 812 7.26 -12.10 13.23
C LYS A 812 6.80 -11.09 12.16
N PHE A 813 6.52 -9.85 12.52
CA PHE A 813 5.89 -8.86 11.65
C PHE A 813 6.88 -7.96 10.90
N SER A 814 8.11 -8.45 10.67
CA SER A 814 9.10 -7.83 9.81
C SER A 814 8.87 -8.14 8.34
N THR A 815 8.92 -7.12 7.44
CA THR A 815 8.97 -7.38 6.01
C THR A 815 10.26 -8.11 5.58
N ASP A 816 11.33 -8.06 6.36
CA ASP A 816 12.55 -8.82 6.06
C ASP A 816 12.27 -10.33 6.16
N ARG A 817 11.56 -10.78 7.22
CA ARG A 817 11.09 -12.16 7.34
C ARG A 817 10.13 -12.51 6.19
N THR A 818 9.15 -11.65 5.90
CA THR A 818 8.17 -11.88 4.82
C THR A 818 8.88 -12.05 3.47
N ILE A 819 9.79 -11.15 3.12
CA ILE A 819 10.52 -11.19 1.83
C ILE A 819 11.48 -12.37 1.76
N ARG A 820 12.09 -12.79 2.87
CA ARG A 820 12.89 -14.02 2.92
C ARG A 820 12.04 -15.22 2.52
N GLN A 821 10.83 -15.36 3.08
CA GLN A 821 9.90 -16.43 2.72
C GLN A 821 9.45 -16.37 1.25
N TYR A 822 9.13 -15.18 0.72
CA TYR A 822 8.84 -15.04 -0.71
C TYR A 822 10.03 -15.46 -1.57
N SER A 823 11.23 -15.03 -1.21
CA SER A 823 12.45 -15.29 -1.98
C SER A 823 12.78 -16.78 -2.08
N GLU A 824 12.72 -17.48 -0.95
CA GLU A 824 13.09 -18.89 -0.85
C GLU A 824 11.96 -19.81 -1.38
N GLU A 825 10.72 -19.58 -0.96
CA GLU A 825 9.61 -20.50 -1.20
C GLU A 825 8.85 -20.24 -2.51
N ILE A 826 8.85 -18.99 -3.02
CA ILE A 826 8.09 -18.63 -4.22
C ILE A 826 9.04 -18.30 -5.39
N TRP A 827 10.01 -17.41 -5.18
CA TRP A 827 10.87 -16.96 -6.26
C TRP A 827 12.05 -17.90 -6.54
N GLY A 828 12.36 -18.78 -5.60
CA GLY A 828 13.51 -19.71 -5.72
C GLY A 828 14.85 -18.97 -5.78
N ILE A 829 15.01 -17.92 -4.98
CA ILE A 829 16.22 -17.12 -4.85
C ILE A 829 16.69 -17.21 -3.40
N PRO A 830 17.84 -17.85 -3.13
CA PRO A 830 18.38 -17.93 -1.78
C PRO A 830 18.77 -16.51 -1.28
N VAL A 831 18.50 -16.23 -0.01
CA VAL A 831 18.94 -15.00 0.66
C VAL A 831 20.28 -15.28 1.32
N GLU A 832 21.31 -14.48 0.96
CA GLU A 832 22.68 -14.59 1.48
C GLU A 832 22.83 -13.97 2.87
#